data_a2f18eb3e829037f5a9dd501e228117e
#
_entry.id   a2f18eb3e829037f5a9dd501e228117e
#
_cell.length_a   1.000
_cell.length_b   1.000
_cell.length_c   1.000
_cell.angle_alpha   90.00
_cell.angle_beta   90.00
_cell.angle_gamma   90.00
#
_symmetry.space_group_name_H-M   'P 1'
#
loop_
_entity.id
_entity.type
_entity.pdbx_description
1 polymer ?
#
loop_
_entity_poly.entity_id
_entity_poly.type
_entity_poly.pdbx_seq_one_letter_code
_entity_poly.pdbx_strand_id
1 'polypeptide(L)'
;MKRLISIIIVLFTLVSMTKVRADEPDSAYLFAYTPDPKEGRHGLCFAWSTDRENWHPIGPEFAFVRSDYSRWGSEKRMFNPVLFYGPDHQWHAIWTLNETVGAFAYAKSPDLVRWFPQSYPIMNPDNNCLFLELGYNSSSGRYFISWVSNKNGKEELYATRTSDFKNFTAPEIVPEPARVNQRGMVEINGKEEVGTTHEVPWSTIQGLLQKVQLTNYRNQLHNEMMKDDPNRFPNLKPVEAAIRIDADKNKPISDKLLGIFFEDINYAADGGIYAELVQNRGFEYKPTDRGNDKDWNSKKAWTMTGGNGSFEIDTVSPIHPNNPHYAVLKIETVGTALQNEGFGGIVLKAKEKYDFSVFARTLTGKNGKLKIRLTDENGTVFGETTTNTLSNNWKKYTAVITVSGNVSKALLEIIPQTEGSVALDMVSLFPQNTFKGRKNGLRTDLAQTLADMKPQFVRFPGGCVAHGDGIENIYHWKNTIGPLEARKPQRNLWGYHQSMGLGYFEYFLFCEDIDAEPVPIVAAGVPCQNSAKHNHPIGGQQGGIPMCQMGDYIQDIFDLIEWANGDPKTNRWAKMRADAGHPKPFNLKYIGVGNEDLISDVFEERFAMIFNALKEKYPEITVIGTTGPWSEGSDYERGWEVATELNVPIVDEHYYQAPGWFIHNQDYYDRYDRNKSKVYLGEYAAHLPGRPNNIETALLEALHLINIERNGDVVYMTSYAPLLAKEGYTQWNPDLIYFNNAEVKPTVGYYVQKLFGTHAGDEYFASRVLLPDSKEAVMKRVACSTVRDTKTGDIILKMVNLLPVEVHSSIDMSGFTLSTRTATKTLLTGAPDDKNAIPQTSSIEVEDQFNCNLPPYSFTVIRMNGSK
;
A
#
# COMPACT_ATOMS: atom_id res chain seq x y z
N MET A 1 -4.05 -22.22 23.88
CA MET A 1 -3.14 -23.32 24.27
C MET A 1 -3.79 -24.68 24.47
N LYS A 2 -4.86 -24.85 25.25
CA LYS A 2 -5.47 -26.23 25.47
C LYS A 2 -6.21 -26.84 24.26
N ARG A 3 -6.73 -26.07 23.29
CA ARG A 3 -7.38 -26.61 22.07
C ARG A 3 -6.43 -26.84 20.89
N LEU A 4 -5.28 -26.17 20.86
CA LEU A 4 -4.22 -26.49 19.89
C LEU A 4 -3.58 -27.87 20.21
N ILE A 5 -3.49 -28.20 21.49
CA ILE A 5 -3.03 -29.51 21.96
C ILE A 5 -4.02 -30.61 21.57
N SER A 6 -5.32 -30.35 21.54
CA SER A 6 -6.34 -31.36 21.15
C SER A 6 -6.36 -31.66 19.65
N ILE A 7 -6.07 -30.69 18.78
CA ILE A 7 -5.99 -30.91 17.32
C ILE A 7 -4.71 -31.68 16.97
N ILE A 8 -3.61 -31.40 17.67
CA ILE A 8 -2.36 -32.16 17.51
C ILE A 8 -2.51 -33.63 17.98
N ILE A 9 -3.31 -33.88 19.02
CA ILE A 9 -3.54 -35.23 19.52
C ILE A 9 -4.45 -36.05 18.58
N VAL A 10 -5.40 -35.45 17.88
CA VAL A 10 -6.28 -36.14 16.92
C VAL A 10 -5.56 -36.50 15.61
N LEU A 11 -4.56 -35.71 15.17
CA LEU A 11 -3.72 -36.09 14.02
C LEU A 11 -2.70 -37.20 14.35
N PHE A 12 -2.33 -37.36 15.61
CA PHE A 12 -1.42 -38.44 16.03
C PHE A 12 -2.11 -39.81 16.21
N THR A 13 -3.43 -39.87 16.33
CA THR A 13 -4.16 -41.11 16.52
C THR A 13 -4.65 -41.79 15.23
N LEU A 14 -4.48 -41.15 14.06
CA LEU A 14 -4.90 -41.76 12.77
C LEU A 14 -3.75 -42.30 11.90
N VAL A 15 -2.51 -42.26 12.37
CA VAL A 15 -1.35 -42.91 11.71
C VAL A 15 -0.66 -43.92 12.63
N SER A 16 -1.43 -44.70 13.41
CA SER A 16 -0.90 -45.89 14.07
C SER A 16 -1.00 -47.11 13.15
N MET A 17 -0.25 -47.09 12.08
CA MET A 17 0.21 -48.32 11.44
C MET A 17 1.72 -48.45 11.70
N THR A 18 2.04 -49.32 12.60
CA THR A 18 3.34 -49.97 12.84
C THR A 18 4.43 -49.64 11.83
N LYS A 19 5.11 -48.52 12.01
CA LYS A 19 6.51 -48.35 11.64
C LYS A 19 7.32 -48.53 12.92
N VAL A 20 8.24 -49.51 12.88
CA VAL A 20 9.32 -49.63 13.83
C VAL A 20 9.88 -48.19 14.05
N ARG A 21 9.77 -47.65 15.26
CA ARG A 21 10.50 -46.48 15.65
C ARG A 21 11.98 -46.85 15.57
N ALA A 22 12.66 -46.42 14.52
CA ALA A 22 14.09 -46.24 14.63
C ALA A 22 14.28 -45.22 15.75
N ASP A 23 15.14 -45.50 16.71
CA ASP A 23 15.46 -44.57 17.78
C ASP A 23 15.90 -43.26 17.11
N GLU A 24 15.19 -42.21 17.40
CA GLU A 24 15.55 -40.85 16.88
C GLU A 24 16.96 -40.53 17.41
N PRO A 25 17.88 -40.02 16.59
CA PRO A 25 19.21 -39.69 17.05
C PRO A 25 19.16 -38.53 18.06
N ASP A 26 20.08 -38.51 19.02
CA ASP A 26 20.20 -37.41 19.99
C ASP A 26 20.63 -36.11 19.29
N SER A 27 21.48 -36.20 18.25
CA SER A 27 21.98 -35.07 17.47
C SER A 27 22.04 -35.42 15.98
N ALA A 28 22.13 -34.38 15.16
CA ALA A 28 22.40 -34.47 13.72
C ALA A 28 23.27 -33.33 13.25
N TYR A 29 23.75 -33.41 12.03
CA TYR A 29 24.48 -32.35 11.35
C TYR A 29 23.51 -31.52 10.51
N LEU A 30 23.53 -30.23 10.73
CA LEU A 30 22.79 -29.22 9.98
C LEU A 30 23.75 -28.51 9.04
N PHE A 31 23.50 -28.54 7.75
CA PHE A 31 24.25 -27.79 6.73
C PHE A 31 23.47 -26.54 6.35
N ALA A 32 24.07 -25.36 6.54
CA ALA A 32 23.49 -24.05 6.22
C ALA A 32 24.13 -23.51 4.93
N TYR A 33 23.31 -23.24 3.93
CA TYR A 33 23.78 -22.81 2.61
C TYR A 33 22.80 -21.85 1.95
N THR A 34 23.19 -21.22 0.85
CA THR A 34 22.32 -20.51 -0.07
C THR A 34 22.56 -20.99 -1.48
N PRO A 35 21.53 -21.41 -2.24
CA PRO A 35 21.67 -21.76 -3.65
C PRO A 35 22.21 -20.59 -4.47
N ASP A 36 22.73 -20.85 -5.69
CA ASP A 36 23.32 -19.80 -6.53
C ASP A 36 22.37 -18.60 -6.70
N PRO A 37 22.76 -17.39 -6.27
CA PRO A 37 21.90 -16.21 -6.30
C PRO A 37 21.62 -15.71 -7.73
N LYS A 38 22.24 -16.25 -8.77
CA LYS A 38 21.94 -15.93 -10.17
C LYS A 38 20.60 -16.50 -10.63
N GLU A 39 20.08 -17.53 -9.98
CA GLU A 39 18.84 -18.21 -10.35
C GLU A 39 17.57 -17.63 -9.70
N GLY A 40 17.65 -16.51 -8.96
CA GLY A 40 16.49 -15.86 -8.36
C GLY A 40 16.70 -15.34 -6.94
N ARG A 41 15.61 -15.15 -6.20
CA ARG A 41 15.61 -14.72 -4.80
C ARG A 41 15.85 -15.90 -3.89
N HIS A 42 17.10 -16.27 -3.69
CA HIS A 42 17.47 -17.28 -2.73
C HIS A 42 17.77 -16.66 -1.37
N GLY A 43 17.73 -17.47 -0.35
CA GLY A 43 18.05 -17.13 1.01
C GLY A 43 18.67 -18.30 1.74
N LEU A 44 18.71 -18.25 3.07
CA LEU A 44 19.28 -19.29 3.92
C LEU A 44 18.44 -20.56 3.84
N CYS A 45 19.03 -21.61 3.34
CA CYS A 45 18.46 -22.96 3.25
C CYS A 45 19.23 -23.92 4.14
N PHE A 46 18.59 -25.04 4.48
CA PHE A 46 19.17 -26.08 5.33
C PHE A 46 19.06 -27.46 4.71
N ALA A 47 20.07 -28.29 5.01
CA ALA A 47 19.99 -29.73 4.85
C ALA A 47 20.50 -30.41 6.12
N TRP A 48 20.08 -31.64 6.37
CA TRP A 48 20.52 -32.38 7.55
C TRP A 48 21.10 -33.75 7.18
N SER A 49 21.95 -34.27 8.04
CA SER A 49 22.56 -35.63 7.92
C SER A 49 22.86 -36.18 9.30
N THR A 50 22.83 -37.51 9.45
CA THR A 50 23.31 -38.20 10.66
C THR A 50 24.75 -38.67 10.56
N ASP A 51 25.31 -38.75 9.34
CA ASP A 51 26.61 -39.34 9.04
C ASP A 51 27.58 -38.43 8.30
N ARG A 52 27.13 -37.21 7.89
CA ARG A 52 27.85 -36.26 7.03
C ARG A 52 28.07 -36.71 5.59
N GLU A 53 27.52 -37.83 5.19
CA GLU A 53 27.63 -38.37 3.84
C GLU A 53 26.29 -38.27 3.11
N ASN A 54 25.20 -38.64 3.77
CA ASN A 54 23.87 -38.64 3.22
C ASN A 54 23.10 -37.40 3.67
N TRP A 55 22.94 -36.41 2.77
CA TRP A 55 22.31 -35.14 3.09
C TRP A 55 20.86 -35.08 2.59
N HIS A 56 19.99 -34.60 3.45
CA HIS A 56 18.56 -34.46 3.21
C HIS A 56 18.18 -32.99 3.27
N PRO A 57 17.78 -32.36 2.14
CA PRO A 57 17.36 -30.97 2.15
C PRO A 57 16.08 -30.75 2.96
N ILE A 58 16.00 -29.66 3.68
CA ILE A 58 14.84 -29.26 4.45
C ILE A 58 14.04 -28.24 3.63
N GLY A 59 13.05 -28.73 2.86
CA GLY A 59 12.25 -27.89 1.98
C GLY A 59 13.11 -27.12 0.98
N PRO A 60 13.61 -27.73 -0.10
CA PRO A 60 14.54 -27.10 -1.03
C PRO A 60 13.99 -25.84 -1.70
N GLU A 61 12.69 -25.68 -1.77
CA GLU A 61 12.00 -24.47 -2.25
C GLU A 61 11.79 -23.40 -1.18
N PHE A 62 12.16 -23.68 0.07
CA PHE A 62 11.85 -22.86 1.24
C PHE A 62 13.12 -22.23 1.81
N ALA A 63 13.23 -20.92 1.73
CA ALA A 63 14.30 -20.16 2.40
C ALA A 63 13.80 -19.68 3.78
N PHE A 64 14.55 -19.99 4.85
CA PHE A 64 14.21 -19.61 6.22
C PHE A 64 14.48 -18.13 6.50
N VAL A 65 15.44 -17.55 5.82
CA VAL A 65 15.75 -16.10 5.84
C VAL A 65 16.05 -15.68 4.41
N ARG A 66 15.51 -14.52 4.02
CA ARG A 66 15.83 -13.85 2.75
C ARG A 66 16.27 -12.45 3.05
N SER A 67 17.24 -11.93 2.29
CA SER A 67 17.62 -10.52 2.38
C SER A 67 16.45 -9.63 1.99
N ASP A 68 16.16 -8.62 2.79
CA ASP A 68 15.05 -7.68 2.61
C ASP A 68 15.49 -6.22 2.38
N TYR A 69 16.81 -5.99 2.17
CA TYR A 69 17.36 -4.67 1.90
C TYR A 69 17.07 -4.18 0.48
N SER A 70 17.06 -2.85 0.30
CA SER A 70 16.96 -2.19 -1.00
C SER A 70 15.68 -2.48 -1.79
N ARG A 71 15.62 -2.03 -3.05
CA ARG A 71 14.47 -2.16 -3.96
C ARG A 71 14.08 -3.62 -4.21
N TRP A 72 12.79 -3.85 -4.44
CA TRP A 72 12.29 -5.13 -4.93
C TRP A 72 13.01 -5.57 -6.21
N GLY A 73 13.55 -6.78 -6.20
CA GLY A 73 14.14 -7.40 -7.39
C GLY A 73 15.59 -7.82 -7.22
N SER A 74 16.47 -7.34 -8.10
CA SER A 74 17.80 -7.89 -8.32
C SER A 74 18.80 -7.71 -7.18
N GLU A 75 18.59 -6.80 -6.26
CA GLU A 75 19.57 -6.49 -5.21
C GLU A 75 19.34 -7.26 -3.91
N LYS A 76 18.19 -7.88 -3.72
CA LYS A 76 17.87 -8.68 -2.53
C LYS A 76 18.50 -10.08 -2.61
N ARG A 77 19.81 -10.13 -2.44
CA ARG A 77 20.61 -11.35 -2.56
C ARG A 77 21.23 -11.73 -1.22
N MET A 78 21.63 -12.99 -1.12
CA MET A 78 22.41 -13.53 -0.02
C MET A 78 23.59 -14.33 -0.58
N PHE A 79 24.79 -13.98 -0.13
CA PHE A 79 25.99 -14.70 -0.50
C PHE A 79 26.71 -15.21 0.73
N ASN A 80 27.19 -16.44 0.66
CA ASN A 80 28.09 -17.01 1.66
C ASN A 80 27.61 -16.81 3.11
N PRO A 81 26.38 -17.22 3.47
CA PRO A 81 25.93 -17.06 4.84
C PRO A 81 26.82 -17.82 5.81
N VAL A 82 27.04 -17.22 6.97
CA VAL A 82 27.73 -17.83 8.10
C VAL A 82 26.76 -17.90 9.26
N LEU A 83 26.60 -19.08 9.80
CA LEU A 83 25.77 -19.35 10.94
C LEU A 83 26.65 -19.62 12.18
N PHE A 84 26.31 -19.07 13.32
CA PHE A 84 27.05 -19.22 14.56
C PHE A 84 26.09 -19.30 15.76
N TYR A 85 26.26 -20.29 16.62
CA TYR A 85 25.51 -20.39 17.88
C TYR A 85 26.30 -19.71 18.98
N GLY A 86 25.74 -18.62 19.52
CA GLY A 86 26.40 -17.76 20.48
C GLY A 86 26.28 -18.23 21.94
N PRO A 87 27.10 -17.66 22.85
CA PRO A 87 27.01 -17.93 24.29
C PRO A 87 25.72 -17.36 24.92
N ASP A 88 25.00 -16.50 24.22
CA ASP A 88 23.69 -15.97 24.57
C ASP A 88 22.55 -16.95 24.22
N HIS A 89 22.90 -18.18 23.78
CA HIS A 89 21.95 -19.20 23.33
C HIS A 89 21.09 -18.78 22.13
N GLN A 90 21.64 -17.92 21.27
CA GLN A 90 21.03 -17.51 20.01
C GLN A 90 21.87 -17.97 18.82
N TRP A 91 21.19 -18.21 17.72
CA TRP A 91 21.80 -18.35 16.41
C TRP A 91 21.99 -16.98 15.81
N HIS A 92 23.20 -16.68 15.36
CA HIS A 92 23.58 -15.47 14.64
C HIS A 92 23.89 -15.84 13.22
N ALA A 93 23.29 -15.14 12.26
CA ALA A 93 23.58 -15.30 10.85
C ALA A 93 24.12 -13.98 10.29
N ILE A 94 25.23 -14.04 9.58
CA ILE A 94 25.75 -12.92 8.80
C ILE A 94 25.93 -13.37 7.35
N TRP A 95 25.77 -12.44 6.40
CA TRP A 95 26.00 -12.74 4.99
C TRP A 95 26.40 -11.51 4.19
N THR A 96 27.07 -11.77 3.07
CA THR A 96 27.43 -10.75 2.08
C THR A 96 26.20 -10.37 1.28
N LEU A 97 25.93 -9.07 1.13
CA LEU A 97 24.79 -8.52 0.40
C LEU A 97 24.97 -8.57 -1.11
N ASN A 98 26.13 -8.08 -1.56
CA ASN A 98 26.57 -8.06 -2.96
C ASN A 98 28.08 -7.78 -3.04
N GLU A 99 28.61 -7.71 -4.26
CA GLU A 99 30.04 -7.58 -4.50
C GLU A 99 30.58 -6.16 -4.31
N THR A 100 29.72 -5.17 -4.07
CA THR A 100 30.12 -3.75 -4.14
C THR A 100 29.93 -2.96 -2.85
N VAL A 101 29.17 -3.47 -1.89
CA VAL A 101 28.73 -2.71 -0.71
C VAL A 101 29.61 -2.98 0.51
N GLY A 102 30.02 -1.92 1.20
CA GLY A 102 30.81 -1.98 2.43
C GLY A 102 29.99 -2.23 3.69
N ALA A 103 28.99 -3.08 3.57
CA ALA A 103 28.12 -3.52 4.66
C ALA A 103 27.91 -5.03 4.58
N PHE A 104 27.55 -5.63 5.68
CA PHE A 104 27.07 -7.01 5.72
C PHE A 104 25.66 -7.05 6.35
N ALA A 105 24.93 -8.13 6.11
CA ALA A 105 23.67 -8.35 6.78
C ALA A 105 23.83 -9.18 8.05
N TYR A 106 22.98 -8.94 9.01
CA TYR A 106 22.89 -9.69 10.25
C TYR A 106 21.45 -10.00 10.61
N ALA A 107 21.20 -11.20 11.10
CA ALA A 107 19.96 -11.60 11.74
C ALA A 107 20.25 -12.60 12.88
N LYS A 108 19.33 -12.69 13.85
CA LYS A 108 19.42 -13.67 14.93
C LYS A 108 18.13 -14.48 15.06
N SER A 109 18.27 -15.67 15.65
CA SER A 109 17.16 -16.58 15.88
C SER A 109 17.40 -17.44 17.12
N PRO A 110 16.38 -17.70 17.95
CA PRO A 110 16.51 -18.64 19.06
C PRO A 110 16.54 -20.11 18.64
N ASP A 111 15.95 -20.44 17.48
CA ASP A 111 15.61 -21.82 17.09
C ASP A 111 15.75 -22.13 15.59
N LEU A 112 16.25 -21.17 14.78
CA LEU A 112 16.36 -21.19 13.32
C LEU A 112 15.01 -21.19 12.58
N VAL A 113 13.90 -21.15 13.28
CA VAL A 113 12.54 -21.07 12.76
C VAL A 113 12.00 -19.65 12.87
N ARG A 114 12.12 -19.04 14.05
CA ARG A 114 11.76 -17.65 14.31
C ARG A 114 12.99 -16.77 14.14
N TRP A 115 12.93 -15.80 13.27
CA TRP A 115 13.99 -14.82 13.02
C TRP A 115 13.56 -13.42 13.46
N PHE A 116 14.51 -12.66 14.02
CA PHE A 116 14.31 -11.24 14.31
C PHE A 116 14.57 -10.40 13.06
N PRO A 117 14.11 -9.15 13.01
CA PRO A 117 14.38 -8.24 11.90
C PRO A 117 15.86 -8.12 11.59
N GLN A 118 16.16 -7.96 10.31
CA GLN A 118 17.52 -7.87 9.81
C GLN A 118 18.11 -6.48 10.07
N SER A 119 19.42 -6.43 10.27
CA SER A 119 20.19 -5.18 10.28
C SER A 119 21.34 -5.25 9.27
N TYR A 120 21.83 -4.08 8.86
CA TYR A 120 22.83 -3.96 7.80
C TYR A 120 23.93 -3.00 8.20
N PRO A 121 24.82 -3.41 9.12
CA PRO A 121 25.92 -2.57 9.60
C PRO A 121 26.84 -2.16 8.46
N ILE A 122 27.02 -0.84 8.30
CA ILE A 122 27.94 -0.27 7.32
C ILE A 122 29.31 -0.18 7.98
N MET A 123 30.26 -0.93 7.46
CA MET A 123 31.62 -0.98 7.97
C MET A 123 32.51 0.09 7.35
N ASN A 124 32.52 0.14 6.03
CA ASN A 124 33.27 1.16 5.29
C ASN A 124 32.56 1.41 3.94
N PRO A 125 31.97 2.60 3.71
CA PRO A 125 31.25 2.91 2.47
C PRO A 125 32.10 2.77 1.20
N ASP A 126 33.42 2.93 1.33
CA ASP A 126 34.36 2.87 0.22
C ASP A 126 34.87 1.47 -0.13
N ASN A 127 34.53 0.47 0.68
CA ASN A 127 34.99 -0.91 0.52
C ASN A 127 33.80 -1.86 0.27
N ASN A 128 34.09 -3.16 0.08
CA ASN A 128 33.08 -4.22 0.06
C ASN A 128 33.34 -5.25 1.15
N CYS A 129 32.32 -6.01 1.53
CA CYS A 129 32.38 -7.04 2.57
C CYS A 129 32.14 -8.41 1.95
N LEU A 130 33.23 -9.14 1.64
CA LEU A 130 33.19 -10.45 1.02
C LEU A 130 33.73 -11.51 1.98
N PHE A 131 33.30 -12.75 1.84
CA PHE A 131 33.83 -13.90 2.59
C PHE A 131 33.88 -13.66 4.10
N LEU A 132 32.71 -13.33 4.65
CA LEU A 132 32.55 -13.07 6.08
C LEU A 132 32.91 -14.29 6.95
N GLU A 133 33.51 -14.02 8.11
CA GLU A 133 33.73 -14.97 9.19
C GLU A 133 33.17 -14.39 10.50
N LEU A 134 32.55 -15.23 11.30
CA LEU A 134 31.96 -14.85 12.60
C LEU A 134 32.45 -15.79 13.69
N GLY A 135 32.96 -15.26 14.76
CA GLY A 135 33.36 -16.01 15.94
C GLY A 135 33.15 -15.22 17.24
N TYR A 136 33.39 -15.89 18.34
CA TYR A 136 33.29 -15.32 19.69
C TYR A 136 34.58 -15.51 20.46
N ASN A 137 35.06 -14.44 21.08
CA ASN A 137 36.22 -14.46 21.95
C ASN A 137 35.78 -14.42 23.42
N SER A 138 35.84 -15.55 24.10
CA SER A 138 35.41 -15.72 25.48
C SER A 138 36.21 -14.85 26.48
N SER A 139 37.48 -14.55 26.16
CA SER A 139 38.33 -13.74 27.04
C SER A 139 37.92 -12.26 27.06
N SER A 140 37.43 -11.75 25.93
CA SER A 140 36.98 -10.37 25.81
C SER A 140 35.45 -10.20 25.91
N GLY A 141 34.68 -11.30 25.87
CA GLY A 141 33.23 -11.25 25.87
C GLY A 141 32.65 -10.65 24.59
N ARG A 142 33.36 -10.71 23.47
CA ARG A 142 32.96 -10.05 22.22
C ARG A 142 32.95 -11.00 21.03
N TYR A 143 31.99 -10.77 20.15
CA TYR A 143 32.01 -11.33 18.81
C TYR A 143 33.06 -10.61 17.98
N PHE A 144 33.67 -11.31 17.06
CA PHE A 144 34.53 -10.74 16.03
C PHE A 144 34.00 -11.14 14.65
N ILE A 145 34.05 -10.19 13.74
CA ILE A 145 33.61 -10.36 12.37
C ILE A 145 34.77 -9.93 11.48
N SER A 146 35.19 -10.78 10.55
CA SER A 146 36.22 -10.44 9.57
C SER A 146 35.70 -10.66 8.17
N TRP A 147 36.26 -9.93 7.19
CA TRP A 147 35.88 -10.01 5.80
C TRP A 147 37.04 -9.62 4.88
N VAL A 148 36.91 -10.04 3.64
CA VAL A 148 37.84 -9.62 2.55
C VAL A 148 37.21 -8.43 1.83
N SER A 149 38.00 -7.40 1.54
CA SER A 149 37.69 -6.36 0.59
C SER A 149 38.64 -6.44 -0.60
N ASN A 150 38.10 -6.43 -1.82
CA ASN A 150 38.86 -6.42 -3.06
C ASN A 150 38.61 -5.18 -3.92
N LYS A 151 38.02 -4.15 -3.35
CA LYS A 151 37.80 -2.87 -4.01
C LYS A 151 39.16 -2.23 -4.37
N ASN A 152 39.20 -1.64 -5.54
CA ASN A 152 40.44 -1.05 -6.09
C ASN A 152 41.53 -2.07 -6.50
N GLY A 153 41.16 -3.34 -6.71
CA GLY A 153 42.06 -4.36 -7.23
C GLY A 153 43.11 -4.87 -6.24
N LYS A 154 42.99 -4.52 -4.95
CA LYS A 154 43.80 -5.02 -3.86
C LYS A 154 42.96 -5.75 -2.84
N GLU A 155 43.31 -6.99 -2.54
CA GLU A 155 42.69 -7.72 -1.45
C GLU A 155 43.24 -7.28 -0.10
N GLU A 156 42.37 -6.85 0.80
CA GLU A 156 42.69 -6.49 2.17
C GLU A 156 41.72 -7.19 3.13
N LEU A 157 42.25 -7.58 4.27
CA LEU A 157 41.48 -8.24 5.31
C LEU A 157 41.13 -7.24 6.40
N TYR A 158 39.87 -7.17 6.74
CA TYR A 158 39.33 -6.31 7.79
C TYR A 158 38.71 -7.13 8.89
N ALA A 159 38.70 -6.57 10.09
CA ALA A 159 37.94 -7.11 11.22
C ALA A 159 37.31 -6.01 12.07
N THR A 160 36.19 -6.33 12.68
CA THR A 160 35.53 -5.52 13.69
C THR A 160 35.08 -6.37 14.86
N ARG A 161 34.72 -5.76 15.97
CA ARG A 161 34.22 -6.44 17.17
C ARG A 161 32.94 -5.79 17.67
N THR A 162 32.06 -6.62 18.23
CA THR A 162 30.80 -6.17 18.81
C THR A 162 30.41 -7.05 20.00
N SER A 163 29.65 -6.53 20.92
CA SER A 163 29.01 -7.30 21.99
C SER A 163 27.51 -7.50 21.79
N ASP A 164 26.90 -6.73 20.87
CA ASP A 164 25.44 -6.59 20.75
C ASP A 164 24.94 -6.56 19.29
N PHE A 165 25.83 -6.62 18.32
CA PHE A 165 25.53 -6.46 16.89
C PHE A 165 24.86 -5.14 16.51
N LYS A 166 24.93 -4.16 17.38
CA LYS A 166 24.46 -2.76 17.16
C LYS A 166 25.64 -1.81 17.14
N ASN A 167 26.54 -1.96 18.11
CA ASN A 167 27.72 -1.13 18.26
C ASN A 167 28.97 -1.92 17.85
N PHE A 168 29.69 -1.40 16.87
CA PHE A 168 30.87 -2.02 16.30
C PHE A 168 32.12 -1.16 16.55
N THR A 169 33.25 -1.81 16.77
CA THR A 169 34.54 -1.10 16.74
C THR A 169 34.82 -0.63 15.29
N ALA A 170 35.61 0.42 15.15
CA ALA A 170 36.10 0.80 13.82
C ALA A 170 36.81 -0.39 13.15
N PRO A 171 36.58 -0.63 11.86
CA PRO A 171 37.26 -1.69 11.13
C PRO A 171 38.77 -1.51 11.16
N GLU A 172 39.48 -2.58 11.40
CA GLU A 172 40.93 -2.63 11.40
C GLU A 172 41.45 -3.63 10.35
N ILE A 173 42.57 -3.33 9.69
CA ILE A 173 43.22 -4.26 8.78
C ILE A 173 43.93 -5.31 9.61
N VAL A 174 43.72 -6.58 9.27
CA VAL A 174 44.36 -7.73 9.94
C VAL A 174 45.23 -8.52 8.97
N PRO A 175 46.37 -9.07 9.42
CA PRO A 175 47.33 -9.71 8.53
C PRO A 175 46.84 -11.06 8.01
N GLU A 176 46.01 -11.79 8.74
CA GLU A 176 45.48 -13.08 8.38
C GLU A 176 44.01 -13.21 8.70
N PRO A 177 43.19 -13.93 7.88
CA PRO A 177 41.81 -14.19 8.22
C PRO A 177 41.76 -15.18 9.36
N ALA A 178 40.98 -14.84 10.36
CA ALA A 178 40.55 -15.85 11.35
C ALA A 178 39.58 -16.80 10.61
N ARG A 179 40.06 -17.90 10.08
CA ARG A 179 39.23 -18.97 9.51
C ARG A 179 38.55 -19.73 10.66
N VAL A 180 37.47 -19.21 11.15
CA VAL A 180 36.72 -19.78 12.27
C VAL A 180 35.63 -20.72 11.77
N ASN A 181 35.01 -20.41 10.65
CA ASN A 181 33.91 -21.14 10.10
C ASN A 181 34.39 -22.12 9.04
N GLN A 182 34.31 -23.43 9.36
CA GLN A 182 34.64 -24.46 8.39
C GLN A 182 33.58 -24.53 7.31
N ARG A 183 33.91 -24.00 6.14
CA ARG A 183 33.08 -24.15 4.95
C ARG A 183 33.38 -25.48 4.29
N GLY A 184 32.34 -26.22 3.95
CA GLY A 184 32.44 -27.47 3.20
C GLY A 184 31.59 -27.42 1.94
N MET A 185 31.87 -28.34 1.03
CA MET A 185 31.02 -28.63 -0.13
C MET A 185 30.22 -29.87 0.15
N VAL A 186 28.91 -29.77 -0.15
CA VAL A 186 27.96 -30.89 0.05
C VAL A 186 27.10 -30.99 -1.20
N GLU A 187 26.90 -32.21 -1.70
CA GLU A 187 25.99 -32.45 -2.80
C GLU A 187 24.55 -32.48 -2.29
N ILE A 188 23.71 -31.60 -2.81
CA ILE A 188 22.27 -31.50 -2.50
C ILE A 188 21.49 -31.47 -3.81
N ASN A 189 20.63 -32.50 -3.99
CA ASN A 189 19.83 -32.65 -5.22
C ASN A 189 20.68 -32.63 -6.52
N GLY A 190 21.88 -33.21 -6.49
CA GLY A 190 22.78 -33.29 -7.65
C GLY A 190 23.54 -32.00 -7.96
N LYS A 191 23.54 -31.03 -7.04
CA LYS A 191 24.35 -29.81 -7.11
C LYS A 191 25.28 -29.73 -5.92
N GLU A 192 26.53 -29.29 -6.18
CA GLU A 192 27.47 -28.95 -5.13
C GLU A 192 27.13 -27.58 -4.52
N GLU A 193 26.83 -27.57 -3.23
CA GLU A 193 26.54 -26.39 -2.46
C GLU A 193 27.63 -26.09 -1.45
N VAL A 194 27.98 -24.82 -1.27
CA VAL A 194 28.97 -24.37 -0.30
C VAL A 194 28.29 -23.78 0.93
N GLY A 195 28.66 -24.28 2.10
CA GLY A 195 28.02 -23.83 3.33
C GLY A 195 28.79 -24.19 4.59
N THR A 196 28.15 -24.05 5.74
CA THR A 196 28.70 -24.37 7.05
C THR A 196 27.92 -25.52 7.70
N THR A 197 28.65 -26.46 8.34
CA THR A 197 28.04 -27.61 9.04
C THR A 197 28.08 -27.41 10.54
N HIS A 198 26.96 -27.66 11.21
CA HIS A 198 26.80 -27.55 12.65
C HIS A 198 26.24 -28.83 13.23
N GLU A 199 26.76 -29.31 14.32
CA GLU A 199 26.11 -30.37 15.10
C GLU A 199 25.02 -29.72 15.97
N VAL A 200 23.81 -30.23 15.86
CA VAL A 200 22.64 -29.71 16.55
C VAL A 200 21.82 -30.81 17.21
N PRO A 201 21.09 -30.52 18.28
CA PRO A 201 20.12 -31.48 18.82
C PRO A 201 19.09 -31.86 17.73
N TRP A 202 18.63 -33.11 17.73
CA TRP A 202 17.63 -33.59 16.79
C TRP A 202 16.34 -32.75 16.82
N SER A 203 15.99 -32.22 17.99
CA SER A 203 14.85 -31.31 18.15
C SER A 203 14.92 -30.07 17.26
N THR A 204 16.11 -29.55 16.96
CA THR A 204 16.30 -28.43 16.01
C THR A 204 15.90 -28.85 14.59
N ILE A 205 16.35 -30.04 14.16
CA ILE A 205 15.97 -30.61 12.85
C ILE A 205 14.46 -30.82 12.77
N GLN A 206 13.87 -31.40 13.82
CA GLN A 206 12.41 -31.61 13.91
C GLN A 206 11.65 -30.28 13.80
N GLY A 207 12.10 -29.23 14.47
CA GLY A 207 11.50 -27.89 14.40
C GLY A 207 11.48 -27.32 12.97
N LEU A 208 12.62 -27.43 12.27
CA LEU A 208 12.74 -27.00 10.88
C LEU A 208 11.84 -27.82 9.94
N LEU A 209 11.85 -29.16 10.06
CA LEU A 209 10.97 -30.04 9.27
C LEU A 209 9.49 -29.75 9.52
N GLN A 210 9.11 -29.56 10.78
CA GLN A 210 7.75 -29.21 11.15
C GLN A 210 7.32 -27.86 10.57
N LYS A 211 8.20 -26.86 10.59
CA LYS A 211 7.93 -25.56 9.97
C LYS A 211 7.64 -25.68 8.49
N VAL A 212 8.46 -26.45 7.76
CA VAL A 212 8.24 -26.70 6.32
C VAL A 212 6.93 -27.44 6.07
N GLN A 213 6.64 -28.50 6.83
CA GLN A 213 5.40 -29.26 6.68
C GLN A 213 4.16 -28.39 6.93
N LEU A 214 4.18 -27.56 7.99
CA LEU A 214 3.09 -26.64 8.29
C LEU A 214 2.94 -25.57 7.21
N THR A 215 4.05 -25.04 6.70
CA THR A 215 4.03 -24.05 5.62
C THR A 215 3.44 -24.64 4.35
N ASN A 216 3.86 -25.86 3.95
CA ASN A 216 3.34 -26.53 2.77
C ASN A 216 1.85 -26.85 2.90
N TYR A 217 1.42 -27.33 4.06
CA TYR A 217 0.00 -27.57 4.34
C TYR A 217 -0.83 -26.28 4.24
N ARG A 218 -0.35 -25.20 4.86
CA ARG A 218 -1.01 -23.88 4.77
C ARG A 218 -1.06 -23.37 3.32
N ASN A 219 0.04 -23.49 2.57
CA ASN A 219 0.08 -23.08 1.17
C ASN A 219 -0.92 -23.88 0.31
N GLN A 220 -1.07 -25.17 0.56
CA GLN A 220 -2.08 -25.98 -0.11
C GLN A 220 -3.50 -25.46 0.15
N LEU A 221 -3.83 -25.14 1.40
CA LEU A 221 -5.14 -24.57 1.75
C LEU A 221 -5.32 -23.17 1.15
N HIS A 222 -4.29 -22.31 1.20
CA HIS A 222 -4.36 -20.95 0.69
C HIS A 222 -4.52 -20.87 -0.83
N ASN A 223 -4.02 -21.88 -1.55
CA ASN A 223 -4.14 -21.96 -3.01
C ASN A 223 -5.48 -22.54 -3.50
N GLU A 224 -6.43 -22.83 -2.63
CA GLU A 224 -7.77 -23.21 -3.04
C GLU A 224 -8.46 -22.09 -3.84
N MET A 225 -9.11 -22.47 -4.94
CA MET A 225 -9.86 -21.57 -5.79
C MET A 225 -11.23 -22.14 -6.14
N MET A 226 -12.21 -21.30 -6.46
CA MET A 226 -13.56 -21.74 -6.82
C MET A 226 -13.60 -22.52 -8.13
N LYS A 227 -12.64 -22.35 -9.03
CA LYS A 227 -12.51 -23.17 -10.25
C LYS A 227 -12.33 -24.66 -9.95
N ASP A 228 -11.88 -25.02 -8.74
CA ASP A 228 -11.66 -26.39 -8.31
C ASP A 228 -12.89 -27.00 -7.63
N ASP A 229 -13.97 -26.22 -7.45
CA ASP A 229 -15.19 -26.65 -6.78
C ASP A 229 -15.93 -27.81 -7.46
N PRO A 230 -15.92 -27.98 -8.79
CA PRO A 230 -16.46 -29.19 -9.41
C PRO A 230 -15.78 -30.48 -8.91
N ASN A 231 -14.51 -30.44 -8.57
CA ASN A 231 -13.77 -31.56 -8.01
C ASN A 231 -13.91 -31.64 -6.47
N ARG A 232 -14.00 -30.49 -5.80
CA ARG A 232 -14.15 -30.40 -4.34
C ARG A 232 -15.55 -30.78 -3.90
N PHE A 233 -16.57 -30.46 -4.67
CA PHE A 233 -17.99 -30.64 -4.37
C PHE A 233 -18.76 -31.41 -5.46
N PRO A 234 -18.29 -32.55 -5.97
CA PRO A 234 -18.85 -33.19 -7.18
C PRO A 234 -20.32 -33.62 -7.02
N ASN A 235 -20.81 -33.80 -5.80
CA ASN A 235 -22.16 -34.30 -5.51
C ASN A 235 -22.87 -33.47 -4.43
N LEU A 236 -22.39 -32.25 -4.17
CA LEU A 236 -23.03 -31.41 -3.16
C LEU A 236 -24.44 -31.03 -3.61
N LYS A 237 -25.42 -31.31 -2.79
CA LYS A 237 -26.81 -30.90 -2.98
C LYS A 237 -27.03 -29.51 -2.38
N PRO A 238 -28.11 -28.77 -2.74
CA PRO A 238 -28.50 -27.59 -2.01
C PRO A 238 -28.49 -27.86 -0.52
N VAL A 239 -28.02 -26.88 0.23
CA VAL A 239 -27.73 -27.00 1.66
C VAL A 239 -28.78 -26.23 2.45
N GLU A 240 -29.37 -26.89 3.44
CA GLU A 240 -30.21 -26.23 4.44
C GLU A 240 -29.34 -25.53 5.47
N ALA A 241 -29.69 -24.30 5.85
CA ALA A 241 -28.97 -23.52 6.87
C ALA A 241 -29.95 -22.86 7.84
N ALA A 242 -29.58 -22.81 9.12
CA ALA A 242 -30.27 -21.95 10.08
C ALA A 242 -29.34 -20.82 10.52
N ILE A 243 -29.76 -19.57 10.27
CA ILE A 243 -29.06 -18.37 10.74
C ILE A 243 -29.67 -17.97 12.07
N ARG A 244 -28.87 -18.02 13.12
CA ARG A 244 -29.25 -17.66 14.48
C ARG A 244 -28.55 -16.38 14.90
N ILE A 245 -29.36 -15.40 15.33
CA ILE A 245 -28.89 -14.11 15.77
C ILE A 245 -29.30 -13.95 17.24
N ASP A 246 -28.31 -13.76 18.10
CA ASP A 246 -28.53 -13.61 19.54
C ASP A 246 -28.64 -12.12 19.87
N ALA A 247 -29.85 -11.62 19.97
CA ALA A 247 -30.13 -10.20 20.24
C ALA A 247 -29.63 -9.74 21.62
N ASP A 248 -29.45 -10.67 22.58
CA ASP A 248 -28.93 -10.37 23.92
C ASP A 248 -27.39 -10.35 23.95
N LYS A 249 -26.74 -10.79 22.89
CA LYS A 249 -25.27 -10.81 22.77
C LYS A 249 -24.78 -9.82 21.72
N ASN A 250 -24.85 -8.57 22.08
CA ASN A 250 -24.38 -7.47 21.28
C ASN A 250 -23.09 -6.88 21.85
N LYS A 251 -22.39 -6.12 21.01
CA LYS A 251 -21.23 -5.30 21.40
C LYS A 251 -21.10 -4.11 20.46
N PRO A 252 -20.62 -2.96 20.98
CA PRO A 252 -20.26 -1.84 20.10
C PRO A 252 -19.09 -2.23 19.22
N ILE A 253 -19.11 -1.75 17.98
CA ILE A 253 -18.03 -1.86 17.01
C ILE A 253 -17.69 -0.48 16.47
N SER A 254 -16.57 -0.35 15.79
CA SER A 254 -16.12 0.92 15.23
C SER A 254 -17.14 1.50 14.23
N ASP A 255 -17.46 2.77 14.38
CA ASP A 255 -18.22 3.55 13.40
C ASP A 255 -17.31 4.07 12.25
N LYS A 256 -15.99 3.77 12.29
CA LYS A 256 -14.98 4.08 11.29
C LYS A 256 -14.51 2.83 10.54
N LEU A 257 -15.27 1.75 10.55
CA LEU A 257 -14.84 0.46 10.05
C LEU A 257 -14.51 0.47 8.55
N LEU A 258 -15.28 1.22 7.74
CA LEU A 258 -15.11 1.28 6.29
C LEU A 258 -14.61 2.65 5.83
N GLY A 259 -13.45 2.69 5.21
CA GLY A 259 -12.90 3.87 4.54
C GLY A 259 -12.32 3.57 3.16
N ILE A 260 -11.64 4.53 2.61
CA ILE A 260 -10.89 4.40 1.36
C ILE A 260 -9.45 4.82 1.55
N PHE A 261 -8.56 4.16 0.82
CA PHE A 261 -7.15 4.47 0.74
C PHE A 261 -6.83 5.04 -0.64
N PHE A 262 -6.45 6.31 -0.68
CA PHE A 262 -6.00 6.97 -1.90
C PHE A 262 -4.47 7.03 -1.94
N GLU A 263 -3.90 6.51 -2.99
CA GLU A 263 -2.50 6.70 -3.36
C GLU A 263 -2.41 7.18 -4.81
N ASP A 264 -1.47 8.09 -5.09
CA ASP A 264 -1.16 8.47 -6.46
C ASP A 264 -0.28 7.40 -7.12
N ILE A 265 -0.89 6.24 -7.33
CA ILE A 265 -0.40 5.12 -8.13
C ILE A 265 -1.30 4.97 -9.36
N ASN A 266 -0.81 4.41 -10.45
CA ASN A 266 -1.60 4.17 -11.66
C ASN A 266 -2.26 5.45 -12.23
N TYR A 267 -1.62 6.61 -12.07
CA TYR A 267 -2.12 7.94 -12.49
C TYR A 267 -3.45 8.33 -11.83
N ALA A 268 -3.60 8.00 -10.54
CA ALA A 268 -4.83 8.26 -9.80
C ALA A 268 -5.08 9.75 -9.55
N ALA A 269 -4.04 10.59 -9.39
CA ALA A 269 -4.16 12.03 -9.15
C ALA A 269 -4.19 12.84 -10.46
N ASP A 270 -3.03 13.25 -10.96
CA ASP A 270 -2.92 13.99 -12.21
C ASP A 270 -3.32 13.13 -13.41
N GLY A 271 -4.30 13.59 -14.19
CA GLY A 271 -4.90 12.79 -15.27
C GLY A 271 -5.90 11.73 -14.77
N GLY A 272 -6.17 11.71 -13.47
CA GLY A 272 -7.15 10.89 -12.78
C GLY A 272 -8.21 11.72 -12.09
N ILE A 273 -8.30 11.64 -10.75
CA ILE A 273 -9.34 12.32 -9.98
C ILE A 273 -9.21 13.85 -9.98
N TYR A 274 -8.01 14.40 -10.11
CA TYR A 274 -7.79 15.83 -10.22
C TYR A 274 -8.21 16.32 -11.61
N ALA A 275 -9.10 17.32 -11.66
CA ALA A 275 -9.76 17.72 -12.89
C ALA A 275 -8.92 18.62 -13.81
N GLU A 276 -7.63 18.82 -13.56
CA GLU A 276 -6.71 19.50 -14.48
C GLU A 276 -6.55 18.71 -15.78
N LEU A 277 -6.82 19.33 -16.91
CA LEU A 277 -6.78 18.71 -18.22
C LEU A 277 -5.43 18.87 -18.94
N VAL A 278 -4.59 19.82 -18.52
CA VAL A 278 -3.27 20.09 -19.11
C VAL A 278 -2.21 19.25 -18.43
N GLN A 279 -1.58 18.38 -19.19
CA GLN A 279 -0.41 17.63 -18.72
C GLN A 279 0.84 18.51 -18.76
N ASN A 280 1.70 18.41 -17.73
CA ASN A 280 2.95 19.14 -17.63
C ASN A 280 2.76 20.67 -17.72
N ARG A 281 1.79 21.19 -16.95
CA ARG A 281 1.35 22.59 -17.00
C ARG A 281 2.43 23.61 -16.67
N GLY A 282 3.43 23.24 -15.85
CA GLY A 282 4.55 24.08 -15.40
C GLY A 282 5.89 23.70 -16.03
N PHE A 283 5.93 22.82 -17.02
CA PHE A 283 7.16 22.37 -17.71
C PHE A 283 8.22 21.75 -16.79
N GLU A 284 7.81 21.18 -15.63
CA GLU A 284 8.69 20.70 -14.58
C GLU A 284 9.08 19.21 -14.71
N TYR A 285 8.58 18.51 -15.74
CA TYR A 285 8.87 17.10 -15.90
C TYR A 285 10.35 16.83 -16.19
N LYS A 286 10.87 15.75 -15.60
CA LYS A 286 12.24 15.28 -15.74
C LYS A 286 12.24 13.82 -16.17
N PRO A 287 13.31 13.32 -16.82
CA PRO A 287 13.43 11.90 -17.09
C PRO A 287 13.27 11.06 -15.84
N THR A 288 12.58 9.93 -15.96
CA THR A 288 12.42 8.96 -14.87
C THR A 288 13.22 7.70 -15.18
N ASP A 289 13.55 6.93 -14.15
CA ASP A 289 14.28 5.66 -14.28
C ASP A 289 13.34 4.45 -14.28
N ARG A 290 12.02 4.67 -14.21
CA ARG A 290 11.00 3.62 -14.11
C ARG A 290 9.92 3.77 -15.18
N GLY A 291 9.26 2.65 -15.46
CA GLY A 291 8.05 2.59 -16.25
C GLY A 291 8.20 3.02 -17.71
N ASN A 292 7.09 3.43 -18.27
CA ASN A 292 6.97 3.86 -19.67
C ASN A 292 7.35 5.32 -19.90
N ASP A 293 7.77 6.03 -18.84
CA ASP A 293 7.91 7.49 -18.83
C ASP A 293 9.38 7.94 -18.79
N LYS A 294 10.29 7.04 -19.21
CA LYS A 294 11.74 7.29 -19.26
C LYS A 294 12.14 8.47 -20.13
N ASP A 295 11.32 8.78 -21.11
CA ASP A 295 11.50 9.88 -22.06
C ASP A 295 10.83 11.18 -21.63
N TRP A 296 10.20 11.22 -20.45
CA TRP A 296 9.61 12.45 -19.95
C TRP A 296 10.66 13.54 -19.71
N ASN A 297 10.31 14.73 -20.16
CA ASN A 297 11.14 15.92 -20.02
C ASN A 297 10.26 17.16 -19.97
N SER A 298 10.87 18.33 -19.80
CA SER A 298 10.15 19.60 -19.66
C SER A 298 9.23 19.96 -20.86
N LYS A 299 9.41 19.35 -22.02
CA LYS A 299 8.57 19.56 -23.21
C LYS A 299 7.49 18.47 -23.38
N LYS A 300 7.41 17.46 -22.51
CA LYS A 300 6.43 16.38 -22.59
C LYS A 300 5.02 16.92 -22.68
N ALA A 301 4.22 16.36 -23.57
CA ALA A 301 2.84 16.74 -23.91
C ALA A 301 2.68 18.08 -24.66
N TRP A 302 3.78 18.76 -24.99
CA TRP A 302 3.78 20.03 -25.70
C TRP A 302 4.45 19.93 -27.05
N THR A 303 3.79 20.46 -28.08
CA THR A 303 4.28 20.52 -29.45
C THR A 303 3.96 21.86 -30.10
N MET A 304 4.85 22.33 -31.01
CA MET A 304 4.56 23.47 -31.86
C MET A 304 3.86 23.02 -33.12
N THR A 305 2.81 23.73 -33.54
CA THR A 305 2.01 23.43 -34.73
C THR A 305 1.72 24.69 -35.54
N GLY A 306 1.46 24.55 -36.84
CA GLY A 306 1.22 25.68 -37.77
C GLY A 306 2.47 26.52 -37.97
N GLY A 307 2.50 27.43 -38.89
CA GLY A 307 3.46 28.51 -39.12
C GLY A 307 4.97 28.25 -38.86
N ASN A 308 5.75 29.29 -38.76
CA ASN A 308 7.15 29.24 -38.34
C ASN A 308 7.27 29.74 -36.88
N GLY A 309 7.88 28.89 -36.03
CA GLY A 309 8.13 29.17 -34.65
C GLY A 309 8.79 28.02 -33.94
N SER A 310 9.30 28.29 -32.76
CA SER A 310 9.89 27.29 -31.87
C SER A 310 9.58 27.61 -30.42
N PHE A 311 9.71 26.62 -29.52
CA PHE A 311 9.75 26.89 -28.11
C PHE A 311 10.91 26.22 -27.42
N GLU A 312 11.45 26.89 -26.42
CA GLU A 312 12.52 26.43 -25.56
C GLU A 312 12.11 26.60 -24.12
N ILE A 313 12.75 25.84 -23.25
CA ILE A 313 12.56 25.95 -21.81
C ILE A 313 13.63 26.89 -21.23
N ASP A 314 13.18 27.85 -20.42
CA ASP A 314 14.07 28.79 -19.74
C ASP A 314 13.80 28.74 -18.23
N THR A 315 14.76 29.21 -17.44
CA THR A 315 14.73 29.24 -15.98
C THR A 315 15.10 30.61 -15.41
N VAL A 316 15.31 31.60 -16.27
CA VAL A 316 15.71 32.96 -15.86
C VAL A 316 14.50 33.78 -15.43
N SER A 317 14.47 34.16 -14.15
CA SER A 317 13.33 34.93 -13.56
C SER A 317 11.97 34.21 -13.71
N PRO A 318 11.84 32.99 -13.16
CA PRO A 318 10.58 32.23 -13.16
C PRO A 318 9.50 32.94 -12.32
N ILE A 319 8.27 32.47 -12.42
CA ILE A 319 7.16 32.97 -11.58
C ILE A 319 7.36 32.64 -10.09
N HIS A 320 7.95 31.48 -9.81
CA HIS A 320 8.22 31.02 -8.44
C HIS A 320 9.44 30.05 -8.42
N PRO A 321 10.28 30.10 -7.37
CA PRO A 321 11.45 29.22 -7.29
C PRO A 321 11.12 27.71 -7.28
N ASN A 322 9.94 27.32 -6.82
CA ASN A 322 9.47 25.93 -6.82
C ASN A 322 9.05 25.44 -8.22
N ASN A 323 8.79 26.36 -9.15
CA ASN A 323 8.48 26.10 -10.55
C ASN A 323 9.45 26.91 -11.41
N PRO A 324 10.74 26.49 -11.51
CA PRO A 324 11.76 27.27 -12.17
C PRO A 324 11.69 27.24 -13.69
N HIS A 325 11.00 26.29 -14.30
CA HIS A 325 10.92 26.12 -15.73
C HIS A 325 9.72 26.83 -16.33
N TYR A 326 9.89 27.40 -17.49
CA TYR A 326 8.80 27.97 -18.28
C TYR A 326 9.10 27.89 -19.77
N ALA A 327 8.08 27.90 -20.64
CA ALA A 327 8.23 27.89 -22.09
C ALA A 327 8.45 29.30 -22.63
N VAL A 328 9.45 29.46 -23.49
CA VAL A 328 9.66 30.69 -24.31
C VAL A 328 9.29 30.35 -25.75
N LEU A 329 8.20 30.91 -26.24
CA LEU A 329 7.77 30.77 -27.61
C LEU A 329 8.39 31.88 -28.46
N LYS A 330 9.07 31.49 -29.56
CA LYS A 330 9.51 32.40 -30.62
C LYS A 330 8.51 32.26 -31.79
N ILE A 331 7.81 33.33 -32.09
CA ILE A 331 6.79 33.40 -33.14
C ILE A 331 7.33 34.21 -34.31
N GLU A 332 7.61 33.55 -35.40
CA GLU A 332 8.05 34.20 -36.66
C GLU A 332 6.87 34.46 -37.59
N THR A 333 5.80 33.70 -37.45
CA THR A 333 4.56 33.87 -38.21
C THR A 333 3.34 33.80 -37.31
N VAL A 334 2.50 34.77 -37.34
CA VAL A 334 1.21 34.78 -36.61
C VAL A 334 0.37 33.58 -37.06
N GLY A 335 -0.20 32.86 -36.11
CA GLY A 335 -0.95 31.62 -36.35
C GLY A 335 -0.20 30.36 -35.90
N THR A 336 1.09 30.48 -35.56
CA THR A 336 1.82 29.42 -34.91
C THR A 336 1.26 29.14 -33.50
N ALA A 337 1.02 27.89 -33.16
CA ALA A 337 0.43 27.45 -31.90
C ALA A 337 1.35 26.58 -31.06
N LEU A 338 1.33 26.76 -29.74
CA LEU A 338 1.78 25.75 -28.80
C LEU A 338 0.59 24.90 -28.41
N GLN A 339 0.68 23.58 -28.62
CA GLN A 339 -0.40 22.62 -28.46
C GLN A 339 -0.11 21.67 -27.30
N ASN A 340 -1.12 21.37 -26.47
CA ASN A 340 -1.08 20.36 -25.41
C ASN A 340 -2.10 19.25 -25.69
N GLU A 341 -1.65 18.00 -25.55
CA GLU A 341 -2.47 16.81 -25.78
C GLU A 341 -3.21 16.30 -24.53
N GLY A 342 -3.01 16.96 -23.37
CA GLY A 342 -3.52 16.49 -22.09
C GLY A 342 -2.93 15.16 -21.69
N PHE A 343 -3.63 14.42 -20.83
CA PHE A 343 -3.24 13.10 -20.33
C PHE A 343 -3.71 11.98 -21.27
N GLY A 344 -3.25 11.99 -22.52
CA GLY A 344 -3.68 11.06 -23.56
C GLY A 344 -5.01 11.45 -24.22
N GLY A 345 -5.25 12.74 -24.36
CA GLY A 345 -6.44 13.38 -24.92
C GLY A 345 -7.27 14.15 -23.89
N ILE A 346 -7.85 15.25 -24.31
CA ILE A 346 -8.78 16.04 -23.50
C ILE A 346 -10.21 15.69 -23.87
N VAL A 347 -11.04 15.31 -22.91
CA VAL A 347 -12.48 15.04 -23.17
C VAL A 347 -13.27 16.35 -23.02
N LEU A 348 -13.99 16.73 -24.05
CA LEU A 348 -14.88 17.88 -24.05
C LEU A 348 -16.33 17.43 -24.12
N LYS A 349 -17.20 18.12 -23.38
CA LYS A 349 -18.65 17.89 -23.38
C LYS A 349 -19.39 19.12 -23.90
N ALA A 350 -20.30 18.89 -24.83
CA ALA A 350 -21.09 19.94 -25.45
C ALA A 350 -21.78 20.87 -24.43
N LYS A 351 -21.71 22.18 -24.64
CA LYS A 351 -22.29 23.23 -23.78
C LYS A 351 -21.61 23.41 -22.43
N GLU A 352 -20.63 22.58 -22.06
CA GLU A 352 -19.83 22.82 -20.85
C GLU A 352 -18.88 23.99 -21.04
N LYS A 353 -18.50 24.58 -19.90
CA LYS A 353 -17.54 25.69 -19.82
C LYS A 353 -16.26 25.21 -19.18
N TYR A 354 -15.15 25.72 -19.68
CA TYR A 354 -13.82 25.41 -19.21
C TYR A 354 -13.10 26.68 -18.80
N ASP A 355 -12.53 26.69 -17.62
CA ASP A 355 -11.71 27.77 -17.10
C ASP A 355 -10.28 27.58 -17.57
N PHE A 356 -9.81 28.47 -18.44
CA PHE A 356 -8.41 28.54 -18.85
C PHE A 356 -7.66 29.55 -18.00
N SER A 357 -6.42 29.24 -17.63
CA SER A 357 -5.50 30.22 -17.05
C SER A 357 -4.06 29.93 -17.48
N VAL A 358 -3.25 31.00 -17.51
CA VAL A 358 -1.82 30.97 -17.84
C VAL A 358 -1.12 32.14 -17.22
N PHE A 359 0.10 31.92 -16.72
CA PHE A 359 1.03 33.02 -16.47
C PHE A 359 1.79 33.32 -17.75
N ALA A 360 1.78 34.59 -18.17
CA ALA A 360 2.44 35.00 -19.42
C ALA A 360 3.08 36.36 -19.32
N ARG A 361 4.12 36.59 -20.14
CA ARG A 361 4.73 37.88 -20.37
C ARG A 361 5.30 37.99 -21.80
N THR A 362 5.31 39.20 -22.36
CA THR A 362 6.01 39.49 -23.62
C THR A 362 7.48 39.71 -23.33
N LEU A 363 8.35 39.01 -24.04
CA LEU A 363 9.81 39.19 -23.94
C LEU A 363 10.35 40.10 -25.02
N THR A 364 9.90 39.93 -26.28
CA THR A 364 10.29 40.75 -27.42
C THR A 364 9.11 40.99 -28.35
N GLY A 365 9.12 42.06 -29.14
CA GLY A 365 8.03 42.40 -30.04
C GLY A 365 6.97 43.27 -29.36
N LYS A 366 5.77 43.37 -29.98
CA LYS A 366 4.62 44.13 -29.45
C LYS A 366 3.84 43.29 -28.47
N ASN A 367 3.33 43.91 -27.43
CA ASN A 367 2.38 43.26 -26.51
C ASN A 367 1.13 42.85 -27.30
N GLY A 368 0.93 41.54 -27.44
CA GLY A 368 -0.19 40.90 -28.11
C GLY A 368 -1.17 40.25 -27.16
N LYS A 369 -2.05 39.48 -27.69
CA LYS A 369 -3.00 38.61 -26.97
C LYS A 369 -2.67 37.17 -27.27
N LEU A 370 -3.16 36.29 -26.42
CA LEU A 370 -3.18 34.85 -26.69
C LEU A 370 -4.58 34.45 -27.13
N LYS A 371 -4.71 33.84 -28.30
CA LYS A 371 -5.92 33.15 -28.73
C LYS A 371 -5.82 31.71 -28.24
N ILE A 372 -6.85 31.23 -27.63
CA ILE A 372 -6.93 29.88 -27.05
C ILE A 372 -7.99 29.11 -27.80
N ARG A 373 -7.67 27.91 -28.25
CA ARG A 373 -8.63 27.03 -28.93
C ARG A 373 -8.65 25.64 -28.30
N LEU A 374 -9.80 25.04 -28.38
CA LEU A 374 -10.00 23.60 -28.16
C LEU A 374 -10.40 22.97 -29.48
N THR A 375 -9.54 22.10 -30.00
CA THR A 375 -9.70 21.47 -31.33
C THR A 375 -9.72 19.97 -31.23
N ASP A 376 -10.22 19.28 -32.25
CA ASP A 376 -9.94 17.85 -32.44
C ASP A 376 -8.60 17.62 -33.17
N GLU A 377 -8.24 16.37 -33.39
CA GLU A 377 -7.02 15.97 -34.12
C GLU A 377 -7.02 16.45 -35.61
N ASN A 378 -8.18 16.80 -36.15
CA ASN A 378 -8.35 17.31 -37.55
C ASN A 378 -8.31 18.84 -37.61
N GLY A 379 -8.13 19.50 -36.45
CA GLY A 379 -8.12 20.97 -36.37
C GLY A 379 -9.50 21.62 -36.36
N THR A 380 -10.57 20.85 -36.16
CA THR A 380 -11.95 21.41 -36.02
C THR A 380 -12.02 22.13 -34.65
N VAL A 381 -12.43 23.39 -34.66
CA VAL A 381 -12.53 24.20 -33.45
C VAL A 381 -13.86 23.96 -32.77
N PHE A 382 -13.86 23.52 -31.52
CA PHE A 382 -15.03 23.30 -30.68
C PHE A 382 -15.28 24.43 -29.69
N GLY A 383 -14.25 25.23 -29.40
CA GLY A 383 -14.36 26.39 -28.55
C GLY A 383 -13.13 27.29 -28.67
N GLU A 384 -13.30 28.57 -28.57
CA GLU A 384 -12.18 29.53 -28.59
C GLU A 384 -12.46 30.75 -27.73
N THR A 385 -11.39 31.36 -27.29
CA THR A 385 -11.42 32.61 -26.52
C THR A 385 -10.10 33.35 -26.71
N THR A 386 -10.01 34.56 -26.18
CA THR A 386 -8.80 35.41 -26.30
C THR A 386 -8.54 36.08 -24.96
N THR A 387 -7.27 36.08 -24.53
CA THR A 387 -6.86 36.83 -23.32
C THR A 387 -6.89 38.33 -23.50
N ASN A 388 -6.77 39.04 -22.40
CA ASN A 388 -6.37 40.47 -22.45
C ASN A 388 -4.94 40.57 -23.02
N THR A 389 -4.57 41.80 -23.42
CA THR A 389 -3.22 42.10 -23.93
C THR A 389 -2.17 41.81 -22.88
N LEU A 390 -1.13 41.07 -23.27
CA LEU A 390 -0.02 40.70 -22.41
C LEU A 390 0.78 41.90 -21.93
N SER A 391 1.45 41.79 -20.83
CA SER A 391 2.42 42.76 -20.29
C SER A 391 3.84 42.19 -20.39
N ASN A 392 4.84 43.04 -20.19
CA ASN A 392 6.24 42.61 -20.14
C ASN A 392 6.64 41.94 -18.82
N ASN A 393 5.79 42.03 -17.82
CA ASN A 393 5.98 41.34 -16.53
C ASN A 393 5.05 40.15 -16.44
N TRP A 394 5.47 39.13 -15.67
CA TRP A 394 4.61 37.99 -15.36
C TRP A 394 3.26 38.44 -14.80
N LYS A 395 2.21 37.95 -15.42
CA LYS A 395 0.82 38.17 -14.98
C LYS A 395 -0.01 36.94 -15.29
N LYS A 396 -0.94 36.61 -14.40
CA LYS A 396 -1.94 35.57 -14.63
C LYS A 396 -3.05 36.11 -15.53
N TYR A 397 -3.32 35.41 -16.62
CA TYR A 397 -4.42 35.66 -17.55
C TYR A 397 -5.43 34.52 -17.42
N THR A 398 -6.71 34.87 -17.43
CA THR A 398 -7.80 33.91 -17.32
C THR A 398 -8.80 34.14 -18.43
N ALA A 399 -9.45 33.09 -18.89
CA ALA A 399 -10.52 33.14 -19.87
C ALA A 399 -11.45 31.93 -19.70
N VAL A 400 -12.68 32.06 -20.16
CA VAL A 400 -13.65 30.97 -20.17
C VAL A 400 -13.89 30.55 -21.61
N ILE A 401 -13.93 29.25 -21.85
CA ILE A 401 -14.22 28.63 -23.16
C ILE A 401 -15.51 27.84 -23.04
N THR A 402 -16.50 28.16 -23.89
CA THR A 402 -17.71 27.36 -24.01
C THR A 402 -17.56 26.44 -25.21
N VAL A 403 -17.84 25.15 -25.04
CA VAL A 403 -17.63 24.10 -26.06
C VAL A 403 -18.90 23.79 -26.80
N SER A 404 -18.83 23.71 -28.14
CA SER A 404 -19.95 23.50 -29.04
C SER A 404 -20.35 22.04 -29.26
N GLY A 405 -19.45 21.08 -29.00
CA GLY A 405 -19.67 19.67 -29.28
C GLY A 405 -18.93 18.73 -28.33
N ASN A 406 -19.23 17.44 -28.40
CA ASN A 406 -18.51 16.39 -27.65
C ASN A 406 -17.26 15.96 -28.43
N VAL A 407 -16.13 15.88 -27.74
CA VAL A 407 -14.85 15.40 -28.30
C VAL A 407 -14.18 14.47 -27.28
N SER A 408 -13.76 13.30 -27.71
CA SER A 408 -13.10 12.31 -26.84
C SER A 408 -11.58 12.53 -26.76
N LYS A 409 -10.99 13.18 -27.77
CA LYS A 409 -9.56 13.50 -27.84
C LYS A 409 -9.36 14.88 -28.39
N ALA A 410 -9.60 15.89 -27.57
CA ALA A 410 -9.31 17.26 -27.96
C ALA A 410 -7.89 17.66 -27.57
N LEU A 411 -7.45 18.74 -28.16
CA LEU A 411 -6.16 19.38 -27.99
C LEU A 411 -6.39 20.84 -27.55
N LEU A 412 -5.53 21.34 -26.69
CA LEU A 412 -5.48 22.74 -26.31
C LEU A 412 -4.44 23.46 -27.15
N GLU A 413 -4.81 24.51 -27.85
CA GLU A 413 -3.90 25.37 -28.62
C GLU A 413 -3.80 26.77 -27.99
N ILE A 414 -2.58 27.24 -27.85
CA ILE A 414 -2.24 28.60 -27.42
C ILE A 414 -1.53 29.32 -28.57
N ILE A 415 -2.17 30.36 -29.11
CA ILE A 415 -1.76 31.03 -30.33
C ILE A 415 -1.47 32.52 -30.02
N PRO A 416 -0.18 32.91 -29.87
CA PRO A 416 0.18 34.33 -29.78
C PRO A 416 -0.25 35.11 -31.04
N GLN A 417 -0.85 36.26 -30.83
CA GLN A 417 -1.43 37.07 -31.91
C GLN A 417 -0.45 38.14 -32.48
N THR A 418 0.80 38.07 -32.05
CA THR A 418 1.88 38.98 -32.53
C THR A 418 3.17 38.18 -32.71
N GLU A 419 3.97 38.58 -33.67
CA GLU A 419 5.36 38.13 -33.81
C GLU A 419 6.22 38.59 -32.65
N GLY A 420 7.26 37.84 -32.34
CA GLY A 420 8.18 38.07 -31.23
C GLY A 420 8.28 36.90 -30.27
N SER A 421 8.70 37.14 -29.03
CA SER A 421 8.86 36.11 -28.02
C SER A 421 7.92 36.31 -26.85
N VAL A 422 7.28 35.25 -26.43
CA VAL A 422 6.34 35.19 -25.30
C VAL A 422 6.75 34.08 -24.33
N ALA A 423 6.82 34.37 -23.05
CA ALA A 423 7.00 33.39 -22.01
C ALA A 423 5.65 32.93 -21.47
N LEU A 424 5.50 31.60 -21.27
CA LEU A 424 4.29 30.98 -20.73
C LEU A 424 4.66 29.99 -19.61
N ASP A 425 3.86 29.96 -18.55
CA ASP A 425 4.01 29.03 -17.44
C ASP A 425 2.66 28.75 -16.79
N MET A 426 2.57 27.66 -16.03
CA MET A 426 1.37 27.25 -15.27
C MET A 426 0.10 27.32 -16.11
N VAL A 427 0.15 26.71 -17.29
CA VAL A 427 -1.01 26.60 -18.18
C VAL A 427 -2.01 25.61 -17.60
N SER A 428 -3.24 26.02 -17.42
CA SER A 428 -4.30 25.20 -16.82
C SER A 428 -5.60 25.26 -17.61
N LEU A 429 -6.31 24.17 -17.64
CA LEU A 429 -7.64 24.05 -18.22
C LEU A 429 -8.51 23.15 -17.32
N PHE A 430 -9.49 23.72 -16.66
CA PHE A 430 -10.42 22.97 -15.80
C PHE A 430 -11.84 23.05 -16.32
N PRO A 431 -12.62 21.96 -16.28
CA PRO A 431 -14.08 22.05 -16.42
C PRO A 431 -14.65 22.84 -15.25
N GLN A 432 -15.69 23.65 -15.49
CA GLN A 432 -16.45 24.29 -14.40
C GLN A 432 -17.32 23.28 -13.66
N ASN A 433 -17.68 22.17 -14.31
CA ASN A 433 -18.40 21.05 -13.72
C ASN A 433 -17.45 20.14 -12.98
N THR A 434 -17.12 20.47 -11.74
CA THR A 434 -16.31 19.69 -10.83
C THR A 434 -17.15 19.14 -9.68
N PHE A 435 -16.64 18.17 -8.93
CA PHE A 435 -17.32 17.62 -7.75
C PHE A 435 -17.62 18.75 -6.74
N LYS A 436 -18.87 18.83 -6.31
CA LYS A 436 -19.41 19.92 -5.46
C LYS A 436 -19.18 21.33 -6.01
N GLY A 437 -18.88 21.48 -7.32
CA GLY A 437 -18.66 22.79 -7.95
C GLY A 437 -17.40 23.51 -7.45
N ARG A 438 -16.44 22.81 -6.86
CA ARG A 438 -15.21 23.44 -6.35
C ARG A 438 -14.33 23.90 -7.50
N LYS A 439 -13.84 25.13 -7.43
CA LYS A 439 -12.90 25.67 -8.42
C LYS A 439 -11.60 24.87 -8.41
N ASN A 440 -11.10 24.48 -9.60
CA ASN A 440 -9.93 23.63 -9.75
C ASN A 440 -10.05 22.33 -8.93
N GLY A 441 -11.26 21.78 -8.88
CA GLY A 441 -11.61 20.67 -8.03
C GLY A 441 -11.36 19.30 -8.67
N LEU A 442 -12.17 18.33 -8.23
CA LEU A 442 -12.04 16.94 -8.63
C LEU A 442 -13.00 16.60 -9.79
N ARG A 443 -12.68 15.59 -10.57
CA ARG A 443 -13.56 15.00 -11.57
C ARG A 443 -14.84 14.51 -10.90
N THR A 444 -15.97 15.02 -11.40
CA THR A 444 -17.29 14.72 -10.81
C THR A 444 -17.61 13.24 -10.79
N ASP A 445 -17.32 12.52 -11.88
CA ASP A 445 -17.63 11.10 -12.02
C ASP A 445 -16.80 10.24 -11.04
N LEU A 446 -15.48 10.45 -10.96
CA LEU A 446 -14.61 9.69 -10.05
C LEU A 446 -14.90 10.02 -8.59
N ALA A 447 -14.98 11.31 -8.24
CA ALA A 447 -15.25 11.72 -6.87
C ALA A 447 -16.64 11.27 -6.39
N GLN A 448 -17.66 11.29 -7.27
CA GLN A 448 -18.99 10.78 -6.94
C GLN A 448 -18.99 9.27 -6.75
N THR A 449 -18.25 8.51 -7.59
CA THR A 449 -18.10 7.06 -7.42
C THR A 449 -17.50 6.71 -6.05
N LEU A 450 -16.49 7.47 -5.58
CA LEU A 450 -15.94 7.31 -4.24
C LEU A 450 -16.93 7.72 -3.14
N ALA A 451 -17.61 8.85 -3.29
CA ALA A 451 -18.63 9.31 -2.34
C ALA A 451 -19.79 8.33 -2.18
N ASP A 452 -20.17 7.63 -3.25
CA ASP A 452 -21.23 6.61 -3.25
C ASP A 452 -20.89 5.38 -2.39
N MET A 453 -19.63 5.15 -2.08
CA MET A 453 -19.21 4.11 -1.13
C MET A 453 -19.52 4.46 0.32
N LYS A 454 -19.81 5.75 0.63
CA LYS A 454 -20.00 6.25 2.00
C LYS A 454 -18.82 5.94 2.93
N PRO A 455 -17.58 6.24 2.51
CA PRO A 455 -16.43 5.96 3.35
C PRO A 455 -16.47 6.83 4.61
N GLN A 456 -16.10 6.24 5.75
CA GLN A 456 -16.04 6.94 7.04
C GLN A 456 -14.75 7.72 7.23
N PHE A 457 -13.71 7.39 6.46
CA PHE A 457 -12.43 8.07 6.43
C PHE A 457 -11.78 7.96 5.05
N VAL A 458 -10.83 8.85 4.80
CA VAL A 458 -9.94 8.79 3.63
C VAL A 458 -8.49 8.82 4.09
N ARG A 459 -7.74 7.76 3.81
CA ARG A 459 -6.29 7.70 3.96
C ARG A 459 -5.62 8.29 2.72
N PHE A 460 -4.69 9.19 2.87
CA PHE A 460 -3.93 9.87 1.80
C PHE A 460 -2.57 10.40 2.32
N PRO A 461 -1.60 10.83 1.49
CA PRO A 461 -1.61 10.87 0.02
C PRO A 461 -1.22 9.53 -0.60
N GLY A 462 -1.01 8.52 0.18
CA GLY A 462 -0.64 7.19 -0.24
C GLY A 462 -0.01 6.35 0.86
N GLY A 463 0.54 5.23 0.43
CA GLY A 463 1.42 4.35 1.17
C GLY A 463 2.87 4.67 0.83
N CYS A 464 3.42 3.97 -0.18
CA CYS A 464 4.80 4.19 -0.64
C CYS A 464 5.05 5.63 -1.12
N VAL A 465 4.05 6.32 -1.68
CA VAL A 465 4.16 7.73 -2.09
C VAL A 465 4.41 8.65 -0.91
N ALA A 466 3.84 8.38 0.27
CA ALA A 466 4.10 9.18 1.47
C ALA A 466 5.57 9.11 1.91
N HIS A 467 6.18 7.93 1.78
CA HIS A 467 7.58 7.67 2.10
C HIS A 467 8.57 8.12 1.00
N GLY A 468 8.15 8.07 -0.26
CA GLY A 468 8.97 8.48 -1.41
C GLY A 468 10.13 7.53 -1.75
N ASP A 469 10.78 7.80 -2.87
CA ASP A 469 11.93 7.06 -3.38
C ASP A 469 13.24 7.69 -2.86
N GLY A 470 13.54 7.46 -1.60
CA GLY A 470 14.63 8.08 -0.85
C GLY A 470 14.16 9.26 0.01
N ILE A 471 15.00 9.66 0.99
CA ILE A 471 14.67 10.70 1.97
C ILE A 471 14.34 12.04 1.31
N GLU A 472 15.04 12.39 0.23
CA GLU A 472 14.82 13.64 -0.51
C GLU A 472 13.49 13.66 -1.28
N ASN A 473 12.85 12.50 -1.43
CA ASN A 473 11.59 12.34 -2.14
C ASN A 473 10.40 12.05 -1.21
N ILE A 474 10.59 12.12 0.12
CA ILE A 474 9.48 12.07 1.08
C ILE A 474 8.43 13.11 0.70
N TYR A 475 7.17 12.75 0.83
CA TYR A 475 6.05 13.65 0.53
C TYR A 475 5.93 14.73 1.60
N HIS A 476 6.37 15.93 1.27
CA HIS A 476 6.27 17.08 2.16
C HIS A 476 4.96 17.83 1.94
N TRP A 477 4.03 17.72 2.86
CA TRP A 477 2.71 18.35 2.77
C TRP A 477 2.75 19.86 2.53
N LYS A 478 3.75 20.57 3.06
CA LYS A 478 3.98 22.01 2.84
C LYS A 478 4.20 22.36 1.37
N ASN A 479 4.75 21.44 0.58
CA ASN A 479 4.95 21.62 -0.85
C ASN A 479 3.64 21.57 -1.65
N THR A 480 2.54 21.18 -1.02
CA THR A 480 1.27 20.88 -1.68
C THR A 480 0.14 21.83 -1.31
N ILE A 481 0.42 22.85 -0.52
CA ILE A 481 -0.55 23.86 -0.09
C ILE A 481 -0.19 25.24 -0.62
N GLY A 482 -1.11 26.19 -0.50
CA GLY A 482 -0.95 27.55 -1.02
C GLY A 482 -1.29 27.68 -2.51
N PRO A 483 -0.92 28.81 -3.16
CA PRO A 483 -1.16 29.02 -4.59
C PRO A 483 -0.50 27.94 -5.45
N LEU A 484 -1.15 27.56 -6.56
CA LEU A 484 -0.66 26.44 -7.40
C LEU A 484 0.75 26.69 -7.94
N GLU A 485 1.06 27.94 -8.28
CA GLU A 485 2.38 28.35 -8.77
C GLU A 485 3.49 28.31 -7.71
N ALA A 486 3.13 28.23 -6.43
CA ALA A 486 4.07 28.13 -5.32
C ALA A 486 4.28 26.68 -4.83
N ARG A 487 3.46 25.74 -5.28
CA ARG A 487 3.60 24.32 -4.92
C ARG A 487 4.81 23.72 -5.62
N LYS A 488 5.47 22.76 -4.99
CA LYS A 488 6.67 22.14 -5.52
C LYS A 488 6.34 20.78 -6.16
N PRO A 489 6.30 20.69 -7.49
CA PRO A 489 6.15 19.41 -8.18
C PRO A 489 7.28 18.44 -7.79
N GLN A 490 6.98 17.17 -7.75
CA GLN A 490 8.01 16.16 -7.49
C GLN A 490 7.82 14.92 -8.35
N ARG A 491 8.91 14.16 -8.51
CA ARG A 491 8.86 12.81 -9.08
C ARG A 491 8.07 11.89 -8.17
N ASN A 492 7.19 11.10 -8.74
CA ASN A 492 6.48 10.04 -8.04
C ASN A 492 7.36 8.79 -7.94
N LEU A 493 7.31 8.08 -6.82
CA LEU A 493 7.97 6.80 -6.59
C LEU A 493 7.66 5.78 -7.71
N TRP A 494 6.46 5.84 -8.27
CA TRP A 494 5.96 4.93 -9.32
C TRP A 494 6.46 5.28 -10.73
N GLY A 495 7.33 6.31 -10.86
CA GLY A 495 8.06 6.62 -12.07
C GLY A 495 7.43 7.66 -12.99
N TYR A 496 6.53 8.49 -12.48
CA TYR A 496 5.98 9.65 -13.18
C TYR A 496 6.02 10.90 -12.29
N HIS A 497 5.45 12.01 -12.74
CA HIS A 497 5.46 13.28 -12.00
C HIS A 497 4.12 13.58 -11.34
N GLN A 498 4.20 14.19 -10.16
CA GLN A 498 3.09 14.81 -9.44
C GLN A 498 3.22 16.33 -9.54
N SER A 499 2.20 17.00 -10.04
CA SER A 499 2.17 18.45 -10.12
C SER A 499 1.89 19.13 -8.77
N MET A 500 1.51 18.35 -7.76
CA MET A 500 1.00 18.80 -6.45
C MET A 500 -0.22 19.72 -6.56
N GLY A 501 -0.94 19.65 -7.68
CA GLY A 501 -2.24 20.29 -7.85
C GLY A 501 -3.31 19.67 -6.96
N LEU A 502 -3.35 18.35 -6.91
CA LEU A 502 -4.04 17.59 -5.86
C LEU A 502 -3.09 17.51 -4.66
N GLY A 503 -3.33 18.31 -3.64
CA GLY A 503 -2.50 18.40 -2.45
C GLY A 503 -3.32 18.24 -1.17
N TYR A 504 -2.69 18.51 -0.03
CA TYR A 504 -3.36 18.35 1.26
C TYR A 504 -4.65 19.19 1.37
N PHE A 505 -4.66 20.40 0.84
CA PHE A 505 -5.86 21.24 0.86
C PHE A 505 -7.03 20.57 0.13
N GLU A 506 -6.79 20.01 -1.05
CA GLU A 506 -7.79 19.34 -1.86
C GLU A 506 -8.23 18.01 -1.23
N TYR A 507 -7.32 17.24 -0.61
CA TYR A 507 -7.68 16.01 0.13
C TYR A 507 -8.58 16.32 1.32
N PHE A 508 -8.26 17.32 2.12
CA PHE A 508 -9.09 17.70 3.28
C PHE A 508 -10.46 18.22 2.86
N LEU A 509 -10.52 19.02 1.79
CA LEU A 509 -11.80 19.45 1.23
C LEU A 509 -12.64 18.28 0.72
N PHE A 510 -12.00 17.29 0.09
CA PHE A 510 -12.69 16.10 -0.36
C PHE A 510 -13.26 15.31 0.81
N CYS A 511 -12.50 15.12 1.88
CA CYS A 511 -12.98 14.48 3.11
C CYS A 511 -14.23 15.20 3.66
N GLU A 512 -14.18 16.53 3.77
CA GLU A 512 -15.33 17.33 4.21
C GLU A 512 -16.54 17.20 3.27
N ASP A 513 -16.29 17.20 1.95
CA ASP A 513 -17.36 17.11 0.93
C ASP A 513 -18.12 15.77 0.96
N ILE A 514 -17.50 14.70 1.47
CA ILE A 514 -18.10 13.36 1.57
C ILE A 514 -18.37 12.92 3.01
N ASP A 515 -18.19 13.82 3.97
CA ASP A 515 -18.40 13.56 5.41
C ASP A 515 -17.54 12.41 5.94
N ALA A 516 -16.24 12.42 5.57
CA ALA A 516 -15.25 11.43 5.95
C ALA A 516 -14.11 12.05 6.79
N GLU A 517 -13.57 11.30 7.75
CA GLU A 517 -12.42 11.74 8.53
C GLU A 517 -11.14 11.74 7.68
N PRO A 518 -10.32 12.80 7.69
CA PRO A 518 -9.03 12.79 7.05
C PRO A 518 -8.01 11.96 7.85
N VAL A 519 -7.30 11.08 7.16
CA VAL A 519 -6.22 10.25 7.73
C VAL A 519 -4.95 10.46 6.89
N PRO A 520 -4.26 11.59 7.09
CA PRO A 520 -2.99 11.83 6.43
C PRO A 520 -1.92 10.86 6.94
N ILE A 521 -1.11 10.33 6.02
CA ILE A 521 0.05 9.50 6.31
C ILE A 521 1.31 10.33 6.13
N VAL A 522 2.18 10.28 7.12
CA VAL A 522 3.53 10.87 7.08
C VAL A 522 4.59 9.77 7.23
N ALA A 523 5.74 9.97 6.62
CA ALA A 523 6.84 9.02 6.76
C ALA A 523 7.32 8.92 8.22
N ALA A 524 7.73 7.73 8.63
CA ALA A 524 8.31 7.52 9.96
C ALA A 524 9.78 7.96 10.07
N GLY A 525 10.19 8.96 9.29
CA GLY A 525 11.57 9.42 9.23
C GLY A 525 12.49 8.53 8.39
N VAL A 526 11.92 7.58 7.64
CA VAL A 526 12.61 6.68 6.70
C VAL A 526 11.92 6.71 5.34
N PRO A 527 12.63 6.42 4.23
CA PRO A 527 12.00 6.34 2.91
C PRO A 527 11.23 5.03 2.74
N CYS A 528 10.54 4.84 1.61
CA CYS A 528 9.86 3.60 1.29
C CYS A 528 10.83 2.40 1.29
N GLN A 529 10.38 1.26 1.79
CA GLN A 529 11.15 0.01 1.77
C GLN A 529 11.53 -0.44 0.34
N ASN A 530 10.85 0.08 -0.67
CA ASN A 530 11.12 -0.16 -2.09
C ASN A 530 11.99 0.92 -2.75
N SER A 531 12.53 1.87 -2.00
CA SER A 531 13.34 2.94 -2.59
C SER A 531 14.68 2.42 -3.12
N ALA A 532 15.17 3.10 -4.17
CA ALA A 532 16.49 2.83 -4.73
C ALA A 532 17.60 3.40 -3.84
N LYS A 533 18.86 3.12 -4.24
CA LYS A 533 20.02 3.76 -3.63
C LYS A 533 20.09 5.23 -4.03
N HIS A 534 19.69 6.09 -3.12
CA HIS A 534 19.85 7.53 -3.25
C HIS A 534 20.81 7.99 -2.16
N ASN A 535 22.05 8.30 -2.49
CA ASN A 535 23.08 8.80 -1.56
C ASN A 535 23.31 7.96 -0.30
N HIS A 536 22.76 6.74 -0.25
CA HIS A 536 22.95 5.79 0.83
C HIS A 536 23.57 4.49 0.28
N PRO A 537 24.56 3.90 0.97
CA PRO A 537 25.28 2.72 0.45
C PRO A 537 24.40 1.52 0.13
N ILE A 538 23.29 1.36 0.86
CA ILE A 538 22.46 0.16 0.75
C ILE A 538 21.08 0.47 0.16
N GLY A 539 20.54 1.67 0.27
CA GLY A 539 19.20 2.01 -0.18
C GLY A 539 18.09 1.46 0.73
N GLY A 540 16.85 1.52 0.28
CA GLY A 540 15.67 1.15 1.07
C GLY A 540 15.58 1.92 2.39
N GLN A 541 15.10 1.29 3.44
CA GLN A 541 14.94 1.89 4.78
C GLN A 541 16.19 1.76 5.67
N GLN A 542 17.35 1.49 5.10
CA GLN A 542 18.60 1.40 5.86
C GLN A 542 19.21 2.78 6.17
N GLY A 543 18.73 3.84 5.52
CA GLY A 543 19.02 5.22 5.85
C GLY A 543 17.76 5.96 6.23
N GLY A 544 17.78 6.73 7.32
CA GLY A 544 16.68 7.59 7.76
C GLY A 544 17.06 9.07 7.70
N ILE A 545 16.13 9.94 7.98
CA ILE A 545 16.42 11.37 8.24
C ILE A 545 17.54 11.45 9.29
N PRO A 546 18.59 12.24 9.07
CA PRO A 546 19.65 12.41 10.08
C PRO A 546 19.09 12.81 11.44
N MET A 547 19.59 12.20 12.51
CA MET A 547 19.05 12.42 13.86
C MET A 547 19.05 13.90 14.27
N CYS A 548 20.03 14.67 13.80
CA CYS A 548 20.08 16.13 14.05
C CYS A 548 18.97 16.93 13.32
N GLN A 549 18.30 16.34 12.34
CA GLN A 549 17.20 16.94 11.58
C GLN A 549 15.82 16.40 12.00
N MET A 550 15.76 15.39 12.88
CA MET A 550 14.50 14.83 13.33
C MET A 550 13.62 15.85 14.07
N GLY A 551 14.22 16.78 14.81
CA GLY A 551 13.48 17.88 15.45
C GLY A 551 12.72 18.76 14.46
N ASP A 552 13.33 19.12 13.34
CA ASP A 552 12.70 19.90 12.28
C ASP A 552 11.61 19.11 11.58
N TYR A 553 11.82 17.81 11.38
CA TYR A 553 10.82 16.93 10.78
C TYR A 553 9.60 16.75 11.69
N ILE A 554 9.80 16.58 12.99
CA ILE A 554 8.71 16.52 13.97
C ILE A 554 7.95 17.85 14.02
N GLN A 555 8.66 18.99 13.95
CA GLN A 555 8.01 20.29 13.85
C GLN A 555 7.17 20.43 12.58
N ASP A 556 7.61 19.80 11.47
CA ASP A 556 6.83 19.75 10.21
C ASP A 556 5.49 19.05 10.40
N ILE A 557 5.45 17.96 11.17
CA ILE A 557 4.21 17.24 11.53
C ILE A 557 3.34 18.08 12.47
N PHE A 558 3.93 18.78 13.42
CA PHE A 558 3.20 19.71 14.29
C PHE A 558 2.55 20.85 13.49
N ASP A 559 3.28 21.38 12.52
CA ASP A 559 2.78 22.42 11.63
C ASP A 559 1.58 21.94 10.79
N LEU A 560 1.52 20.63 10.45
CA LEU A 560 0.35 20.03 9.78
C LEU A 560 -0.89 20.08 10.68
N ILE A 561 -0.73 19.72 11.95
CA ILE A 561 -1.83 19.77 12.93
C ILE A 561 -2.31 21.22 13.09
N GLU A 562 -1.38 22.14 13.23
CA GLU A 562 -1.69 23.58 13.33
C GLU A 562 -2.35 24.13 12.05
N TRP A 563 -1.91 23.68 10.87
CA TRP A 563 -2.54 24.04 9.61
C TRP A 563 -3.97 23.51 9.56
N ALA A 564 -4.20 22.26 9.96
CA ALA A 564 -5.51 21.65 9.89
C ALA A 564 -6.48 22.20 10.97
N ASN A 565 -6.02 22.38 12.20
CA ASN A 565 -6.87 22.62 13.37
C ASN A 565 -6.70 23.99 14.01
N GLY A 566 -5.58 24.68 13.75
CA GLY A 566 -5.23 25.95 14.41
C GLY A 566 -6.17 27.13 14.09
N ASP A 567 -6.09 28.16 14.92
CA ASP A 567 -6.79 29.41 14.73
C ASP A 567 -6.03 30.32 13.73
N PRO A 568 -6.63 30.74 12.61
CA PRO A 568 -5.98 31.59 11.62
C PRO A 568 -5.60 32.98 12.13
N LYS A 569 -6.12 33.41 13.27
CA LYS A 569 -5.77 34.71 13.89
C LYS A 569 -4.42 34.66 14.62
N THR A 570 -4.02 33.49 15.11
CA THR A 570 -2.85 33.31 15.96
C THR A 570 -1.77 32.44 15.33
N ASN A 571 -2.15 31.60 14.36
CA ASN A 571 -1.24 30.63 13.75
C ASN A 571 -1.06 30.89 12.24
N ARG A 572 0.20 31.00 11.78
CA ARG A 572 0.53 31.26 10.38
C ARG A 572 0.06 30.17 9.41
N TRP A 573 0.12 28.92 9.84
CA TRP A 573 -0.29 27.79 9.00
C TRP A 573 -1.80 27.76 8.84
N ALA A 574 -2.54 27.93 9.93
CA ALA A 574 -3.99 28.08 9.89
C ALA A 574 -4.41 29.31 9.06
N LYS A 575 -3.62 30.37 9.08
CA LYS A 575 -3.85 31.53 8.21
C LYS A 575 -3.72 31.17 6.73
N MET A 576 -2.73 30.35 6.35
CA MET A 576 -2.61 29.88 4.95
C MET A 576 -3.84 29.08 4.50
N ARG A 577 -4.39 28.22 5.38
CA ARG A 577 -5.67 27.54 5.13
C ARG A 577 -6.81 28.52 4.91
N ALA A 578 -6.93 29.52 5.77
CA ALA A 578 -7.96 30.55 5.65
C ALA A 578 -7.82 31.39 4.37
N ASP A 579 -6.59 31.77 4.01
CA ASP A 579 -6.28 32.51 2.79
C ASP A 579 -6.61 31.70 1.52
N ALA A 580 -6.53 30.36 1.61
CA ALA A 580 -6.97 29.45 0.55
C ALA A 580 -8.50 29.28 0.49
N GLY A 581 -9.26 29.97 1.37
CA GLY A 581 -10.72 29.98 1.37
C GLY A 581 -11.39 29.11 2.43
N HIS A 582 -10.61 28.46 3.34
CA HIS A 582 -11.17 27.62 4.40
C HIS A 582 -10.74 28.10 5.81
N PRO A 583 -11.44 29.09 6.40
CA PRO A 583 -11.07 29.65 7.70
C PRO A 583 -11.37 28.72 8.89
N LYS A 584 -12.32 27.78 8.74
CA LYS A 584 -12.68 26.82 9.80
C LYS A 584 -11.62 25.73 9.91
N PRO A 585 -11.44 25.10 11.08
CA PRO A 585 -10.60 23.92 11.21
C PRO A 585 -11.18 22.73 10.45
N PHE A 586 -10.33 21.83 9.99
CA PHE A 586 -10.73 20.55 9.38
C PHE A 586 -11.00 19.45 10.42
N ASN A 587 -10.72 19.72 11.69
CA ASN A 587 -10.90 18.78 12.80
C ASN A 587 -10.12 17.47 12.61
N LEU A 588 -8.87 17.57 12.21
CA LEU A 588 -7.95 16.44 12.10
C LEU A 588 -7.85 15.70 13.45
N LYS A 589 -8.08 14.38 13.43
CA LYS A 589 -8.07 13.52 14.62
C LYS A 589 -7.06 12.38 14.51
N TYR A 590 -6.67 12.00 13.30
CA TYR A 590 -5.83 10.85 13.02
C TYR A 590 -4.62 11.25 12.19
N ILE A 591 -3.45 10.70 12.53
CA ILE A 591 -2.24 10.78 11.70
C ILE A 591 -1.61 9.40 11.67
N GLY A 592 -1.41 8.86 10.47
CA GLY A 592 -0.61 7.67 10.27
C GLY A 592 0.87 8.03 10.20
N VAL A 593 1.70 7.31 10.94
CA VAL A 593 3.16 7.47 10.96
C VAL A 593 3.78 6.17 10.47
N GLY A 594 4.31 6.21 9.27
CA GLY A 594 4.85 5.03 8.59
C GLY A 594 3.87 4.35 7.63
N ASN A 595 4.42 3.49 6.78
CA ASN A 595 3.69 2.64 5.84
C ASN A 595 4.56 1.46 5.43
N GLU A 596 4.13 0.23 5.74
CA GLU A 596 4.85 -1.00 5.37
C GLU A 596 6.34 -0.98 5.74
N ASP A 597 6.66 -0.37 6.87
CA ASP A 597 8.04 -0.22 7.29
C ASP A 597 8.66 -1.55 7.68
N LEU A 598 9.92 -1.76 7.27
CA LEU A 598 10.77 -2.77 7.88
C LEU A 598 11.12 -2.30 9.29
N ILE A 599 10.85 -3.11 10.29
CA ILE A 599 10.99 -2.73 11.71
C ILE A 599 12.46 -2.88 12.13
N SER A 600 13.29 -2.01 11.56
CA SER A 600 14.72 -1.92 11.87
C SER A 600 14.99 -0.95 13.03
N ASP A 601 16.19 -1.00 13.60
CA ASP A 601 16.62 -0.01 14.62
C ASP A 601 16.51 1.43 14.10
N VAL A 602 16.74 1.65 12.78
CA VAL A 602 16.62 2.97 12.14
C VAL A 602 15.18 3.47 12.15
N PHE A 603 14.23 2.58 11.90
CA PHE A 603 12.81 2.88 11.98
C PHE A 603 12.37 3.09 13.43
N GLU A 604 12.65 2.12 14.33
CA GLU A 604 12.17 2.14 15.72
C GLU A 604 12.53 3.44 16.45
N GLU A 605 13.78 3.89 16.28
CA GLU A 605 14.26 5.10 16.91
C GLU A 605 13.49 6.35 16.46
N ARG A 606 13.29 6.49 15.15
CA ARG A 606 12.59 7.64 14.55
C ARG A 606 11.10 7.63 14.83
N PHE A 607 10.48 6.46 14.69
CA PHE A 607 9.07 6.28 15.01
C PHE A 607 8.78 6.63 16.48
N ALA A 608 9.59 6.13 17.40
CA ALA A 608 9.44 6.42 18.83
C ALA A 608 9.59 7.93 19.13
N MET A 609 10.53 8.62 18.48
CA MET A 609 10.67 10.08 18.64
C MET A 609 9.42 10.83 18.15
N ILE A 610 8.91 10.49 16.96
CA ILE A 610 7.71 11.13 16.40
C ILE A 610 6.50 10.84 17.30
N PHE A 611 6.29 9.56 17.64
CA PHE A 611 5.15 9.13 18.46
C PHE A 611 5.12 9.82 19.81
N ASN A 612 6.25 9.82 20.54
CA ASN A 612 6.33 10.43 21.85
C ASN A 612 6.12 11.95 21.81
N ALA A 613 6.67 12.61 20.79
CA ALA A 613 6.50 14.05 20.61
C ALA A 613 5.03 14.43 20.31
N LEU A 614 4.34 13.64 19.49
CA LEU A 614 2.91 13.82 19.20
C LEU A 614 2.07 13.56 20.46
N LYS A 615 2.33 12.47 21.17
CA LYS A 615 1.62 12.10 22.41
C LYS A 615 1.77 13.16 23.49
N GLU A 616 2.92 13.81 23.60
CA GLU A 616 3.18 14.88 24.58
C GLU A 616 2.46 16.18 24.20
N LYS A 617 2.56 16.60 22.92
CA LYS A 617 2.11 17.92 22.51
C LYS A 617 0.68 17.98 22.01
N TYR A 618 0.19 16.90 21.36
CA TYR A 618 -1.13 16.79 20.77
C TYR A 618 -1.82 15.47 21.16
N PRO A 619 -2.09 15.26 22.46
CA PRO A 619 -2.69 14.01 22.95
C PRO A 619 -4.09 13.72 22.39
N GLU A 620 -4.74 14.71 21.80
CA GLU A 620 -6.02 14.59 21.10
C GLU A 620 -5.90 13.94 19.70
N ILE A 621 -4.68 13.87 19.14
CA ILE A 621 -4.43 13.23 17.86
C ILE A 621 -4.15 11.74 18.09
N THR A 622 -4.96 10.91 17.49
CA THR A 622 -4.74 9.47 17.46
C THR A 622 -3.69 9.11 16.43
N VAL A 623 -2.55 8.63 16.89
CA VAL A 623 -1.47 8.16 16.01
C VAL A 623 -1.75 6.72 15.59
N ILE A 624 -1.61 6.44 14.30
CA ILE A 624 -1.65 5.11 13.71
C ILE A 624 -0.21 4.73 13.37
N GLY A 625 0.32 3.67 14.01
CA GLY A 625 1.64 3.12 13.71
C GLY A 625 1.56 2.03 12.64
N THR A 626 2.68 1.41 12.29
CA THR A 626 2.76 0.32 11.31
C THR A 626 3.33 -0.94 11.91
N THR A 627 2.91 -2.11 11.44
CA THR A 627 3.45 -3.43 11.81
C THR A 627 4.17 -4.13 10.65
N GLY A 628 4.64 -3.35 9.68
CA GLY A 628 5.37 -3.87 8.53
C GLY A 628 4.47 -4.23 7.34
N PRO A 629 5.09 -4.81 6.28
CA PRO A 629 4.42 -5.02 4.99
C PRO A 629 3.63 -6.33 4.89
N TRP A 630 3.61 -7.16 5.95
CA TRP A 630 3.03 -8.51 5.93
C TRP A 630 2.21 -8.82 7.17
N SER A 631 1.36 -9.84 7.08
CA SER A 631 0.52 -10.34 8.18
C SER A 631 1.22 -11.36 9.11
N GLU A 632 2.48 -11.64 8.88
CA GLU A 632 3.32 -12.55 9.67
C GLU A 632 4.81 -12.30 9.38
N GLY A 633 5.66 -12.81 10.24
CA GLY A 633 7.12 -12.71 10.09
C GLY A 633 7.75 -11.69 11.04
N SER A 634 9.05 -11.48 10.86
CA SER A 634 9.87 -10.71 11.82
C SER A 634 9.40 -9.26 12.01
N ASP A 635 9.09 -8.56 10.92
CA ASP A 635 8.63 -7.17 11.00
C ASP A 635 7.26 -7.07 11.65
N TYR A 636 6.33 -7.98 11.31
CA TYR A 636 5.01 -8.03 11.93
C TYR A 636 5.11 -8.28 13.44
N GLU A 637 5.87 -9.29 13.86
CA GLU A 637 6.03 -9.61 15.27
C GLU A 637 6.69 -8.45 16.04
N ARG A 638 7.78 -7.89 15.50
CA ARG A 638 8.49 -6.77 16.14
C ARG A 638 7.65 -5.48 16.13
N GLY A 639 6.93 -5.20 15.05
CA GLY A 639 6.03 -4.05 14.97
C GLY A 639 4.94 -4.08 16.04
N TRP A 640 4.34 -5.25 16.31
CA TRP A 640 3.41 -5.43 17.42
C TRP A 640 4.07 -5.30 18.80
N GLU A 641 5.32 -5.75 18.97
CA GLU A 641 6.08 -5.54 20.20
C GLU A 641 6.32 -4.04 20.45
N VAL A 642 6.83 -3.32 19.46
CA VAL A 642 7.08 -1.86 19.53
C VAL A 642 5.79 -1.10 19.82
N ALA A 643 4.69 -1.43 19.14
CA ALA A 643 3.40 -0.81 19.39
C ALA A 643 2.91 -1.04 20.82
N THR A 644 3.12 -2.24 21.35
CA THR A 644 2.78 -2.58 22.75
C THR A 644 3.67 -1.84 23.75
N GLU A 645 4.98 -1.78 23.53
CA GLU A 645 5.96 -1.08 24.36
C GLU A 645 5.64 0.43 24.47
N LEU A 646 5.28 1.06 23.36
CA LEU A 646 4.96 2.48 23.28
C LEU A 646 3.49 2.80 23.65
N ASN A 647 2.62 1.79 23.71
CA ASN A 647 1.17 1.93 23.84
C ASN A 647 0.59 2.75 22.67
N VAL A 648 0.91 2.36 21.46
CA VAL A 648 0.35 2.94 20.24
C VAL A 648 -1.14 2.60 20.17
N PRO A 649 -2.06 3.58 19.96
CA PRO A 649 -3.50 3.30 20.04
C PRO A 649 -4.02 2.45 18.89
N ILE A 650 -3.52 2.64 17.67
CA ILE A 650 -3.93 1.92 16.47
C ILE A 650 -2.68 1.52 15.69
N VAL A 651 -2.66 0.32 15.15
CA VAL A 651 -1.60 -0.17 14.25
C VAL A 651 -2.16 -0.52 12.88
N ASP A 652 -1.41 -0.17 11.86
CA ASP A 652 -1.71 -0.43 10.45
C ASP A 652 -1.14 -1.79 10.04
N GLU A 653 -2.01 -2.70 9.60
CA GLU A 653 -1.67 -4.02 9.06
C GLU A 653 -1.99 -4.08 7.57
N HIS A 654 -1.11 -4.69 6.81
CA HIS A 654 -1.29 -4.89 5.38
C HIS A 654 -1.15 -6.35 5.00
N TYR A 655 -2.03 -6.83 4.13
CA TYR A 655 -1.88 -8.14 3.50
C TYR A 655 -2.71 -8.31 2.23
N TYR A 656 -2.07 -8.90 1.24
CA TYR A 656 -2.67 -9.33 -0.01
C TYR A 656 -2.61 -10.84 -0.07
N GLN A 657 -3.75 -11.53 -0.01
CA GLN A 657 -3.79 -12.96 0.25
C GLN A 657 -4.52 -13.73 -0.86
N ALA A 658 -4.11 -14.99 -1.05
CA ALA A 658 -4.79 -15.90 -1.94
C ALA A 658 -6.18 -16.30 -1.40
N PRO A 659 -7.13 -16.72 -2.25
CA PRO A 659 -8.52 -17.05 -1.89
C PRO A 659 -8.67 -17.95 -0.66
N GLY A 660 -7.95 -19.07 -0.63
CA GLY A 660 -8.04 -20.01 0.47
C GLY A 660 -7.61 -19.43 1.82
N TRP A 661 -6.75 -18.42 1.84
CA TRP A 661 -6.38 -17.76 3.09
C TRP A 661 -7.61 -17.18 3.78
N PHE A 662 -8.46 -16.46 3.06
CA PHE A 662 -9.68 -15.86 3.61
C PHE A 662 -10.66 -16.92 4.12
N ILE A 663 -10.76 -18.06 3.42
CA ILE A 663 -11.63 -19.17 3.81
C ILE A 663 -11.13 -19.84 5.10
N HIS A 664 -9.82 -20.04 5.22
CA HIS A 664 -9.25 -20.81 6.32
C HIS A 664 -8.83 -19.99 7.55
N ASN A 665 -8.77 -18.66 7.45
CA ASN A 665 -8.39 -17.74 8.54
C ASN A 665 -9.53 -16.80 8.98
N GLN A 666 -10.78 -17.28 8.98
CA GLN A 666 -11.92 -16.47 9.41
C GLN A 666 -11.85 -16.06 10.90
N ASP A 667 -11.08 -16.79 11.70
CA ASP A 667 -10.80 -16.53 13.11
C ASP A 667 -9.52 -15.68 13.34
N TYR A 668 -8.97 -15.06 12.29
CA TYR A 668 -7.69 -14.35 12.35
C TYR A 668 -7.68 -13.31 13.48
N TYR A 669 -8.68 -12.44 13.53
CA TYR A 669 -8.80 -11.40 14.55
C TYR A 669 -9.46 -11.86 15.86
N ASP A 670 -10.03 -13.06 15.93
CA ASP A 670 -10.61 -13.60 17.16
C ASP A 670 -9.56 -13.79 18.27
N ARG A 671 -8.31 -13.97 17.86
CA ARG A 671 -7.15 -14.22 18.74
C ARG A 671 -6.48 -12.97 19.27
N TYR A 672 -6.84 -11.78 18.76
CA TYR A 672 -6.22 -10.53 19.14
C TYR A 672 -6.64 -10.12 20.56
N ASP A 673 -5.69 -9.59 21.32
CA ASP A 673 -5.94 -9.06 22.66
C ASP A 673 -6.68 -7.72 22.56
N ARG A 674 -7.91 -7.70 23.07
CA ARG A 674 -8.78 -6.50 23.04
C ARG A 674 -8.28 -5.34 23.87
N ASN A 675 -7.31 -5.57 24.76
CA ASN A 675 -6.72 -4.55 25.64
C ASN A 675 -5.46 -3.90 25.04
N LYS A 676 -4.97 -4.41 23.91
CA LYS A 676 -3.85 -3.84 23.17
C LYS A 676 -4.32 -2.85 22.10
N SER A 677 -3.38 -2.41 21.27
CA SER A 677 -3.65 -1.54 20.12
C SER A 677 -4.81 -2.06 19.27
N LYS A 678 -5.65 -1.17 18.77
CA LYS A 678 -6.64 -1.49 17.74
C LYS A 678 -5.94 -1.67 16.40
N VAL A 679 -6.63 -2.30 15.47
CA VAL A 679 -6.12 -2.57 14.12
C VAL A 679 -6.77 -1.63 13.11
N TYR A 680 -5.96 -1.03 12.29
CA TYR A 680 -6.34 -0.51 10.99
C TYR A 680 -5.83 -1.49 9.92
N LEU A 681 -6.73 -2.16 9.22
CA LEU A 681 -6.36 -2.95 8.04
C LEU A 681 -6.27 -1.98 6.86
N GLY A 682 -5.10 -1.37 6.69
CA GLY A 682 -4.90 -0.22 5.80
C GLY A 682 -4.81 -0.57 4.33
N GLU A 683 -4.33 -1.78 4.02
CA GLU A 683 -4.29 -2.28 2.66
C GLU A 683 -4.59 -3.78 2.63
N TYR A 684 -5.59 -4.18 1.84
CA TYR A 684 -5.87 -5.59 1.60
C TYR A 684 -6.58 -5.80 0.26
N ALA A 685 -6.39 -6.97 -0.30
CA ALA A 685 -7.18 -7.50 -1.42
C ALA A 685 -7.04 -9.02 -1.51
N ALA A 686 -8.02 -9.67 -2.13
CA ALA A 686 -7.92 -11.07 -2.52
C ALA A 686 -7.20 -11.19 -3.86
N HIS A 687 -6.11 -11.97 -3.92
CA HIS A 687 -5.27 -12.13 -5.09
C HIS A 687 -5.36 -13.52 -5.70
N LEU A 688 -6.03 -13.64 -6.83
CA LEU A 688 -5.96 -14.79 -7.72
C LEU A 688 -4.71 -14.73 -8.63
N PRO A 689 -4.25 -15.85 -9.19
CA PRO A 689 -3.28 -15.82 -10.29
C PRO A 689 -3.77 -14.95 -11.46
N GLY A 690 -2.89 -14.06 -11.95
CA GLY A 690 -3.24 -13.07 -12.97
C GLY A 690 -4.00 -11.86 -12.41
N ARG A 691 -4.30 -11.84 -11.12
CA ARG A 691 -4.87 -10.71 -10.37
C ARG A 691 -6.13 -10.09 -10.98
N PRO A 692 -7.15 -10.89 -11.38
CA PRO A 692 -8.43 -10.33 -11.81
C PRO A 692 -9.20 -9.76 -10.62
N ASN A 693 -10.11 -8.83 -10.89
CA ASN A 693 -11.19 -8.47 -9.98
C ASN A 693 -12.48 -9.08 -10.51
N ASN A 694 -13.01 -10.10 -9.84
CA ASN A 694 -14.16 -10.89 -10.28
C ASN A 694 -15.05 -11.30 -9.09
N ILE A 695 -16.08 -12.10 -9.32
CA ILE A 695 -16.97 -12.60 -8.27
C ILE A 695 -16.20 -13.36 -7.19
N GLU A 696 -15.23 -14.21 -7.55
CA GLU A 696 -14.48 -14.99 -6.56
C GLU A 696 -13.75 -14.06 -5.58
N THR A 697 -12.95 -13.09 -6.07
CA THR A 697 -12.24 -12.15 -5.20
C THR A 697 -13.19 -11.30 -4.38
N ALA A 698 -14.26 -10.79 -5.00
CA ALA A 698 -15.25 -9.96 -4.32
C ALA A 698 -15.98 -10.69 -3.19
N LEU A 699 -16.34 -11.96 -3.38
CA LEU A 699 -17.01 -12.76 -2.34
C LEU A 699 -16.07 -13.12 -1.19
N LEU A 700 -14.78 -13.32 -1.46
CA LEU A 700 -13.78 -13.56 -0.42
C LEU A 700 -13.54 -12.30 0.43
N GLU A 701 -13.53 -11.13 -0.20
CA GLU A 701 -13.48 -9.85 0.48
C GLU A 701 -14.77 -9.62 1.30
N ALA A 702 -15.94 -10.01 0.79
CA ALA A 702 -17.18 -9.98 1.55
C ALA A 702 -17.14 -10.92 2.77
N LEU A 703 -16.63 -12.16 2.61
CA LEU A 703 -16.41 -13.08 3.72
C LEU A 703 -15.50 -12.47 4.78
N HIS A 704 -14.42 -11.84 4.34
CA HIS A 704 -13.46 -11.21 5.25
C HIS A 704 -14.09 -10.05 6.02
N LEU A 705 -14.80 -9.16 5.34
CA LEU A 705 -15.50 -8.02 5.97
C LEU A 705 -16.60 -8.46 6.94
N ILE A 706 -17.31 -9.57 6.69
CA ILE A 706 -18.23 -10.20 7.64
C ILE A 706 -17.49 -10.57 8.95
N ASN A 707 -16.31 -11.16 8.85
CA ASN A 707 -15.50 -11.52 10.00
C ASN A 707 -14.86 -10.30 10.69
N ILE A 708 -14.58 -9.25 9.94
CA ILE A 708 -14.13 -7.96 10.47
C ILE A 708 -15.25 -7.29 11.27
N GLU A 709 -16.48 -7.25 10.79
CA GLU A 709 -17.62 -6.73 11.58
C GLU A 709 -17.77 -7.48 12.91
N ARG A 710 -17.62 -8.81 12.91
CA ARG A 710 -17.59 -9.60 14.14
C ARG A 710 -16.47 -9.19 15.09
N ASN A 711 -15.38 -8.68 14.57
CA ASN A 711 -14.19 -8.23 15.29
C ASN A 711 -14.04 -6.69 15.31
N GLY A 712 -15.12 -5.94 15.03
CA GLY A 712 -15.10 -4.48 14.98
C GLY A 712 -14.84 -3.79 16.32
N ASP A 713 -14.67 -4.55 17.40
CA ASP A 713 -14.16 -4.11 18.70
C ASP A 713 -12.63 -4.08 18.77
N VAL A 714 -11.96 -4.76 17.86
CA VAL A 714 -10.48 -4.75 17.73
C VAL A 714 -10.03 -4.20 16.38
N VAL A 715 -10.69 -4.55 15.29
CA VAL A 715 -10.44 -3.92 13.97
C VAL A 715 -11.25 -2.64 13.90
N TYR A 716 -10.53 -1.51 13.96
CA TYR A 716 -11.16 -0.20 14.06
C TYR A 716 -11.44 0.43 12.70
N MET A 717 -10.57 0.17 11.70
CA MET A 717 -10.59 0.76 10.36
C MET A 717 -10.20 -0.27 9.32
N THR A 718 -10.75 -0.17 8.11
CA THR A 718 -10.32 -0.97 6.95
C THR A 718 -10.38 -0.15 5.67
N SER A 719 -9.45 -0.38 4.75
CA SER A 719 -9.49 0.16 3.39
C SER A 719 -8.89 -0.79 2.37
N TYR A 720 -9.58 -0.94 1.25
CA TYR A 720 -9.11 -1.74 0.10
C TYR A 720 -7.99 -1.01 -0.63
N ALA A 721 -7.03 -1.76 -1.17
CA ALA A 721 -5.93 -1.19 -1.95
C ALA A 721 -5.56 -2.04 -3.18
N PRO A 722 -5.12 -1.37 -4.28
CA PRO A 722 -5.24 0.06 -4.60
C PRO A 722 -6.65 0.48 -5.02
N LEU A 723 -6.91 1.80 -5.00
CA LEU A 723 -8.25 2.35 -5.19
C LEU A 723 -8.59 2.64 -6.66
N LEU A 724 -7.70 3.34 -7.36
CA LEU A 724 -7.94 3.92 -8.69
C LEU A 724 -6.82 3.56 -9.67
N ALA A 725 -7.19 3.13 -10.88
CA ALA A 725 -6.24 2.91 -11.96
C ALA A 725 -6.71 3.47 -13.30
N LYS A 726 -5.87 4.28 -13.95
CA LYS A 726 -6.09 4.70 -15.32
C LYS A 726 -5.79 3.57 -16.30
N GLU A 727 -6.75 3.24 -17.18
CA GLU A 727 -6.60 2.23 -18.22
C GLU A 727 -5.39 2.56 -19.14
N GLY A 728 -4.57 1.55 -19.43
CA GLY A 728 -3.35 1.69 -20.21
C GLY A 728 -2.12 2.17 -19.43
N TYR A 729 -2.29 2.57 -18.16
CA TYR A 729 -1.21 3.06 -17.28
C TYR A 729 -1.12 2.29 -15.96
N THR A 730 -1.75 1.14 -15.87
CA THR A 730 -1.80 0.31 -14.67
C THR A 730 -0.45 -0.37 -14.45
N GLN A 731 0.23 -0.05 -13.35
CA GLN A 731 1.49 -0.66 -12.90
C GLN A 731 1.27 -1.74 -11.84
N TRP A 732 0.22 -1.57 -11.04
CA TRP A 732 -0.19 -2.48 -9.97
C TRP A 732 -1.67 -2.82 -10.15
N ASN A 733 -2.04 -4.06 -9.91
CA ASN A 733 -3.41 -4.57 -9.94
C ASN A 733 -3.61 -5.69 -8.91
N PRO A 734 -4.85 -6.04 -8.51
CA PRO A 734 -6.11 -5.47 -9.00
C PRO A 734 -6.41 -4.12 -8.32
N ASP A 735 -7.07 -3.21 -9.03
CA ASP A 735 -7.57 -1.95 -8.50
C ASP A 735 -9.09 -2.02 -8.31
N LEU A 736 -9.62 -1.23 -7.39
CA LEU A 736 -11.06 -1.25 -7.09
C LEU A 736 -11.89 -0.59 -8.19
N ILE A 737 -11.36 0.48 -8.79
CA ILE A 737 -12.03 1.27 -9.83
C ILE A 737 -11.04 1.56 -10.95
N TYR A 738 -11.36 1.10 -12.16
CA TYR A 738 -10.66 1.51 -13.37
C TYR A 738 -11.35 2.70 -14.01
N PHE A 739 -10.60 3.52 -14.74
CA PHE A 739 -11.15 4.66 -15.44
C PHE A 739 -10.29 5.05 -16.66
N ASN A 740 -10.90 5.82 -17.55
CA ASN A 740 -10.21 6.54 -18.60
C ASN A 740 -10.65 8.02 -18.59
N ASN A 741 -10.30 8.79 -19.60
CA ASN A 741 -10.64 10.21 -19.61
C ASN A 741 -12.15 10.49 -19.73
N ALA A 742 -12.96 9.52 -20.18
CA ALA A 742 -14.39 9.67 -20.45
C ALA A 742 -15.29 8.87 -19.49
N GLU A 743 -14.81 7.78 -18.93
CA GLU A 743 -15.61 6.77 -18.23
C GLU A 743 -14.97 6.31 -16.93
N VAL A 744 -15.81 5.93 -15.99
CA VAL A 744 -15.44 5.25 -14.74
C VAL A 744 -16.00 3.85 -14.77
N LYS A 745 -15.19 2.85 -14.43
CA LYS A 745 -15.50 1.42 -14.50
C LYS A 745 -15.28 0.75 -13.14
N PRO A 746 -16.25 0.84 -12.23
CA PRO A 746 -16.20 0.15 -10.96
C PRO A 746 -16.13 -1.37 -11.16
N THR A 747 -15.33 -2.06 -10.37
CA THR A 747 -15.19 -3.52 -10.43
C THR A 747 -16.24 -4.22 -9.56
N VAL A 748 -16.28 -5.55 -9.59
CA VAL A 748 -17.16 -6.33 -8.70
C VAL A 748 -16.80 -6.09 -7.24
N GLY A 749 -15.51 -6.00 -6.91
CA GLY A 749 -15.01 -5.67 -5.57
C GLY A 749 -15.49 -4.30 -5.07
N TYR A 750 -15.60 -3.30 -5.95
CA TYR A 750 -16.16 -1.99 -5.59
C TYR A 750 -17.58 -2.13 -5.01
N TYR A 751 -18.41 -2.97 -5.61
CA TYR A 751 -19.78 -3.13 -5.12
C TYR A 751 -19.84 -3.79 -3.75
N VAL A 752 -18.92 -4.69 -3.43
CA VAL A 752 -18.80 -5.25 -2.07
C VAL A 752 -18.44 -4.15 -1.08
N GLN A 753 -17.40 -3.37 -1.34
CA GLN A 753 -16.98 -2.27 -0.47
C GLN A 753 -18.12 -1.25 -0.30
N LYS A 754 -18.79 -0.87 -1.39
CA LYS A 754 -19.95 0.03 -1.37
C LYS A 754 -21.10 -0.53 -0.52
N LEU A 755 -21.39 -1.82 -0.63
CA LEU A 755 -22.46 -2.46 0.16
C LEU A 755 -22.14 -2.45 1.66
N PHE A 756 -20.90 -2.68 2.05
CA PHE A 756 -20.50 -2.56 3.46
C PHE A 756 -20.55 -1.10 3.95
N GLY A 757 -20.09 -0.14 3.17
CA GLY A 757 -20.12 1.28 3.55
C GLY A 757 -21.53 1.86 3.64
N THR A 758 -22.41 1.55 2.67
CA THR A 758 -23.81 2.03 2.67
C THR A 758 -24.70 1.27 3.66
N HIS A 759 -24.27 0.11 4.12
CA HIS A 759 -24.95 -0.74 5.10
C HIS A 759 -24.06 -0.97 6.33
N ALA A 760 -23.34 0.05 6.76
CA ALA A 760 -22.57 0.03 7.98
C ALA A 760 -23.48 0.07 9.23
N GLY A 761 -22.97 -0.48 10.33
CA GLY A 761 -23.55 -0.37 11.66
C GLY A 761 -22.44 -0.15 12.69
N ASP A 762 -22.83 0.28 13.88
CA ASP A 762 -21.93 0.57 15.01
C ASP A 762 -22.16 -0.34 16.22
N GLU A 763 -23.09 -1.31 16.09
CA GLU A 763 -23.35 -2.36 17.05
C GLU A 763 -23.47 -3.72 16.35
N TYR A 764 -22.70 -4.71 16.79
CA TYR A 764 -22.69 -6.07 16.25
C TYR A 764 -23.46 -7.02 17.15
N PHE A 765 -24.25 -7.93 16.57
CA PHE A 765 -24.96 -9.01 17.26
C PHE A 765 -24.33 -10.36 16.93
N ALA A 766 -24.12 -11.20 17.95
CA ALA A 766 -23.56 -12.52 17.79
C ALA A 766 -24.41 -13.37 16.83
N SER A 767 -23.87 -13.63 15.65
CA SER A 767 -24.55 -14.33 14.56
C SER A 767 -23.78 -15.59 14.18
N ARG A 768 -24.49 -16.66 13.82
CA ARG A 768 -23.88 -17.91 13.38
C ARG A 768 -24.76 -18.63 12.36
N VAL A 769 -24.09 -19.31 11.46
CA VAL A 769 -24.72 -20.22 10.50
C VAL A 769 -24.61 -21.64 11.05
N LEU A 770 -25.73 -22.34 11.15
CA LEU A 770 -25.80 -23.75 11.53
C LEU A 770 -26.14 -24.57 10.28
N LEU A 771 -25.23 -25.47 9.92
CA LEU A 771 -25.37 -26.36 8.77
C LEU A 771 -25.50 -27.80 9.26
N PRO A 772 -26.34 -28.65 8.64
CA PRO A 772 -26.41 -30.08 8.94
C PRO A 772 -25.15 -30.81 8.50
N ASP A 773 -24.48 -30.33 7.44
CA ASP A 773 -23.23 -30.90 6.96
C ASP A 773 -22.06 -30.44 7.87
N SER A 774 -21.37 -31.40 8.46
CA SER A 774 -20.24 -31.17 9.36
C SER A 774 -18.89 -31.07 8.65
N LYS A 775 -18.85 -31.18 7.31
CA LYS A 775 -17.61 -31.06 6.55
C LYS A 775 -17.08 -29.61 6.62
N GLU A 776 -15.87 -29.47 7.10
CA GLU A 776 -15.20 -28.16 7.26
C GLU A 776 -15.21 -27.35 5.94
N ALA A 777 -14.97 -28.03 4.81
CA ALA A 777 -15.00 -27.41 3.49
C ALA A 777 -16.36 -26.75 3.15
N VAL A 778 -17.49 -27.28 3.64
CA VAL A 778 -18.83 -26.71 3.47
C VAL A 778 -19.06 -25.60 4.50
N MET A 779 -18.76 -25.89 5.77
CA MET A 779 -19.02 -24.96 6.87
C MET A 779 -18.30 -23.63 6.74
N LYS A 780 -17.08 -23.63 6.23
CA LYS A 780 -16.27 -22.41 6.03
C LYS A 780 -16.71 -21.54 4.84
N ARG A 781 -17.68 -21.99 4.06
CA ARG A 781 -18.11 -21.29 2.83
C ARG A 781 -19.45 -20.60 2.92
N VAL A 782 -20.07 -20.61 4.09
CA VAL A 782 -21.28 -19.84 4.37
C VAL A 782 -21.08 -19.09 5.66
N ALA A 783 -21.23 -17.76 5.61
CA ALA A 783 -21.02 -16.91 6.77
C ALA A 783 -22.06 -15.78 6.82
N CYS A 784 -22.26 -15.21 8.01
CA CYS A 784 -23.15 -14.07 8.20
C CYS A 784 -22.60 -13.11 9.26
N SER A 785 -23.01 -11.86 9.16
CA SER A 785 -22.90 -10.83 10.22
C SER A 785 -24.20 -10.07 10.35
N THR A 786 -24.52 -9.64 11.57
CA THR A 786 -25.66 -8.78 11.85
C THR A 786 -25.19 -7.57 12.62
N VAL A 787 -25.50 -6.39 12.10
CA VAL A 787 -25.17 -5.12 12.73
C VAL A 787 -26.42 -4.24 12.86
N ARG A 788 -26.41 -3.32 13.82
CA ARG A 788 -27.38 -2.24 13.93
C ARG A 788 -26.72 -0.92 13.61
N ASP A 789 -27.37 -0.10 12.82
CA ASP A 789 -27.11 1.32 12.71
C ASP A 789 -27.90 2.02 13.84
N THR A 790 -27.21 2.39 14.92
CA THR A 790 -27.90 2.98 16.09
C THR A 790 -28.51 4.36 15.80
N LYS A 791 -28.07 5.05 14.73
CA LYS A 791 -28.63 6.34 14.31
C LYS A 791 -30.02 6.19 13.71
N THR A 792 -30.24 5.14 12.91
CA THR A 792 -31.52 4.86 12.24
C THR A 792 -32.37 3.84 12.98
N GLY A 793 -31.76 2.96 13.75
CA GLY A 793 -32.36 1.78 14.37
C GLY A 793 -32.36 0.55 13.46
N ASP A 794 -31.95 0.66 12.23
CA ASP A 794 -32.00 -0.41 11.23
C ASP A 794 -31.12 -1.61 11.61
N ILE A 795 -31.66 -2.80 11.40
CA ILE A 795 -30.92 -4.06 11.50
C ILE A 795 -30.46 -4.48 10.11
N ILE A 796 -29.19 -4.80 9.98
CA ILE A 796 -28.56 -5.13 8.69
C ILE A 796 -27.93 -6.51 8.80
N LEU A 797 -28.47 -7.45 8.03
CA LEU A 797 -27.96 -8.82 7.92
C LEU A 797 -27.19 -8.98 6.61
N LYS A 798 -25.94 -9.39 6.70
CA LYS A 798 -25.06 -9.69 5.58
C LYS A 798 -24.75 -11.19 5.55
N MET A 799 -24.87 -11.81 4.39
CA MET A 799 -24.68 -13.26 4.21
C MET A 799 -23.87 -13.53 2.96
N VAL A 800 -22.89 -14.41 3.05
CA VAL A 800 -22.08 -14.87 1.91
C VAL A 800 -22.24 -16.37 1.73
N ASN A 801 -22.44 -16.80 0.48
CA ASN A 801 -22.43 -18.19 0.05
C ASN A 801 -21.33 -18.39 -1.00
N LEU A 802 -20.25 -19.08 -0.65
CA LEU A 802 -19.14 -19.44 -1.54
C LEU A 802 -19.29 -20.84 -2.13
N LEU A 803 -20.42 -21.53 -1.90
CA LEU A 803 -20.66 -22.86 -2.41
C LEU A 803 -21.18 -22.80 -3.86
N PRO A 804 -20.90 -23.85 -4.66
CA PRO A 804 -21.44 -23.97 -6.02
C PRO A 804 -22.92 -24.38 -6.07
N VAL A 805 -23.60 -24.38 -4.91
CA VAL A 805 -25.01 -24.76 -4.74
C VAL A 805 -25.76 -23.71 -3.96
N GLU A 806 -27.07 -23.71 -4.12
CA GLU A 806 -27.97 -22.85 -3.36
C GLU A 806 -27.95 -23.23 -1.86
N VAL A 807 -28.04 -22.24 -0.98
CA VAL A 807 -28.24 -22.39 0.45
C VAL A 807 -29.62 -21.87 0.83
N HIS A 808 -30.48 -22.76 1.30
CA HIS A 808 -31.82 -22.44 1.80
C HIS A 808 -31.69 -22.05 3.26
N SER A 809 -31.69 -20.75 3.55
CA SER A 809 -31.51 -20.28 4.92
C SER A 809 -32.82 -19.92 5.61
N SER A 810 -33.03 -20.47 6.80
CA SER A 810 -34.04 -20.05 7.77
C SER A 810 -33.39 -19.04 8.73
N ILE A 811 -33.95 -17.85 8.81
CA ILE A 811 -33.41 -16.73 9.58
C ILE A 811 -34.31 -16.46 10.78
N ASP A 812 -33.72 -16.41 11.96
CA ASP A 812 -34.44 -16.17 13.23
C ASP A 812 -34.12 -14.76 13.72
N MET A 813 -35.15 -13.88 13.67
CA MET A 813 -35.13 -12.49 14.10
C MET A 813 -36.00 -12.27 15.36
N SER A 814 -36.46 -13.33 16.04
CA SER A 814 -37.43 -13.24 17.15
C SER A 814 -36.97 -12.36 18.33
N GLY A 815 -35.67 -12.07 18.41
CA GLY A 815 -35.11 -11.16 19.43
C GLY A 815 -35.14 -9.67 19.04
N PHE A 816 -35.65 -9.32 17.85
CA PHE A 816 -35.69 -7.93 17.37
C PHE A 816 -37.10 -7.43 17.15
N THR A 817 -37.33 -6.16 17.42
CA THR A 817 -38.57 -5.50 17.06
C THR A 817 -38.39 -4.75 15.74
N LEU A 818 -39.04 -5.27 14.68
CA LEU A 818 -39.03 -4.63 13.37
C LEU A 818 -40.21 -3.68 13.23
N SER A 819 -39.99 -2.49 12.68
CA SER A 819 -41.06 -1.49 12.48
C SER A 819 -41.89 -1.76 11.21
N THR A 820 -41.37 -2.55 10.28
CA THR A 820 -42.05 -2.95 9.03
C THR A 820 -41.78 -4.43 8.75
N ARG A 821 -42.75 -5.06 8.04
CA ARG A 821 -42.61 -6.44 7.56
C ARG A 821 -42.00 -6.54 6.17
N THR A 822 -41.49 -5.44 5.64
CA THR A 822 -40.83 -5.39 4.33
C THR A 822 -39.44 -4.83 4.53
N ALA A 823 -38.44 -5.51 3.97
CA ALA A 823 -37.06 -5.13 4.00
C ALA A 823 -36.49 -4.97 2.57
N THR A 824 -35.39 -4.28 2.47
CA THR A 824 -34.61 -4.18 1.23
C THR A 824 -33.58 -5.30 1.17
N LYS A 825 -33.63 -6.12 0.11
CA LYS A 825 -32.65 -7.16 -0.19
C LYS A 825 -31.79 -6.72 -1.37
N THR A 826 -30.48 -6.70 -1.20
CA THR A 826 -29.51 -6.49 -2.27
C THR A 826 -28.67 -7.75 -2.46
N LEU A 827 -28.59 -8.25 -3.68
CA LEU A 827 -27.94 -9.50 -4.05
C LEU A 827 -26.88 -9.24 -5.12
N LEU A 828 -25.64 -9.65 -4.85
CA LEU A 828 -24.56 -9.77 -5.82
C LEU A 828 -24.28 -11.27 -6.06
N THR A 829 -24.35 -11.73 -7.28
CA THR A 829 -24.08 -13.14 -7.66
C THR A 829 -23.62 -13.22 -9.11
N GLY A 830 -22.91 -14.28 -9.47
CA GLY A 830 -22.41 -14.55 -10.81
C GLY A 830 -21.55 -15.80 -10.85
N ALA A 831 -21.04 -16.15 -12.03
CA ALA A 831 -19.98 -17.15 -12.13
C ALA A 831 -18.71 -16.65 -11.41
N PRO A 832 -17.86 -17.53 -10.86
CA PRO A 832 -16.66 -17.11 -10.13
C PRO A 832 -15.73 -16.18 -10.91
N ASP A 833 -15.65 -16.33 -12.22
CA ASP A 833 -14.81 -15.55 -13.13
C ASP A 833 -15.52 -14.31 -13.72
N ASP A 834 -16.78 -14.07 -13.38
CA ASP A 834 -17.53 -12.89 -13.84
C ASP A 834 -16.93 -11.60 -13.27
N LYS A 835 -16.53 -10.71 -14.17
CA LYS A 835 -15.91 -9.41 -13.87
C LYS A 835 -16.91 -8.25 -13.94
N ASN A 836 -18.16 -8.52 -14.37
CA ASN A 836 -19.14 -7.49 -14.69
C ASN A 836 -20.42 -7.60 -13.84
N ALA A 837 -20.46 -8.48 -12.88
CA ALA A 837 -21.62 -8.66 -12.00
C ALA A 837 -21.92 -7.35 -11.23
N ILE A 838 -23.20 -7.00 -11.20
CA ILE A 838 -23.73 -5.79 -10.56
C ILE A 838 -24.80 -6.20 -9.55
N PRO A 839 -24.82 -5.62 -8.32
CA PRO A 839 -25.84 -5.90 -7.32
C PRO A 839 -27.24 -5.58 -7.81
N GLN A 840 -28.19 -6.46 -7.50
CA GLN A 840 -29.62 -6.29 -7.78
C GLN A 840 -30.37 -6.06 -6.48
N THR A 841 -31.22 -5.02 -6.45
CA THR A 841 -32.02 -4.66 -5.26
C THR A 841 -33.49 -5.03 -5.48
N SER A 842 -34.09 -5.62 -4.46
CA SER A 842 -35.50 -6.04 -4.44
C SER A 842 -36.08 -5.89 -3.02
N SER A 843 -37.40 -6.04 -2.89
CA SER A 843 -38.04 -6.15 -1.59
C SER A 843 -38.16 -7.61 -1.16
N ILE A 844 -38.08 -7.85 0.15
CA ILE A 844 -38.33 -9.14 0.77
C ILE A 844 -39.26 -8.96 1.97
N GLU A 845 -40.21 -9.89 2.16
CA GLU A 845 -41.02 -9.94 3.36
C GLU A 845 -40.21 -10.53 4.51
N VAL A 846 -40.27 -9.91 5.67
CA VAL A 846 -39.57 -10.29 6.90
C VAL A 846 -40.54 -10.44 8.04
N GLU A 847 -40.35 -11.51 8.79
CA GLU A 847 -41.08 -11.83 10.00
C GLU A 847 -40.09 -12.21 11.11
N ASP A 848 -40.56 -12.57 12.29
CA ASP A 848 -39.74 -13.06 13.40
C ASP A 848 -38.89 -14.28 12.96
N GLN A 849 -39.44 -15.06 12.04
CA GLN A 849 -38.73 -16.13 11.34
C GLN A 849 -39.09 -16.09 9.85
N PHE A 850 -38.12 -16.04 8.97
CA PHE A 850 -38.35 -16.03 7.54
C PHE A 850 -37.26 -16.78 6.79
N ASN A 851 -37.54 -17.13 5.52
CA ASN A 851 -36.60 -17.86 4.67
C ASN A 851 -35.98 -16.91 3.64
N CYS A 852 -34.68 -17.14 3.37
CA CYS A 852 -34.00 -16.46 2.28
C CYS A 852 -33.07 -17.47 1.57
N ASN A 853 -33.28 -17.65 0.28
CA ASN A 853 -32.39 -18.46 -0.52
C ASN A 853 -31.17 -17.64 -0.93
N LEU A 854 -29.99 -18.21 -0.71
CA LEU A 854 -28.70 -17.67 -1.13
C LEU A 854 -28.23 -18.43 -2.37
N PRO A 855 -28.25 -17.80 -3.56
CA PRO A 855 -27.79 -18.44 -4.77
C PRO A 855 -26.34 -18.93 -4.67
N PRO A 856 -25.89 -19.84 -5.52
CA PRO A 856 -24.49 -20.19 -5.63
C PRO A 856 -23.63 -18.93 -5.83
N TYR A 857 -22.48 -18.87 -5.16
CA TYR A 857 -21.54 -17.77 -5.30
C TYR A 857 -22.21 -16.40 -5.17
N SER A 858 -22.70 -16.09 -3.97
CA SER A 858 -23.47 -14.87 -3.74
C SER A 858 -23.13 -14.15 -2.45
N PHE A 859 -23.32 -12.85 -2.48
CA PHE A 859 -23.36 -11.96 -1.31
C PHE A 859 -24.72 -11.28 -1.23
N THR A 860 -25.41 -11.45 -0.11
CA THR A 860 -26.74 -10.92 0.14
C THR A 860 -26.72 -9.97 1.33
N VAL A 861 -27.29 -8.79 1.17
CA VAL A 861 -27.51 -7.82 2.24
C VAL A 861 -29.01 -7.59 2.40
N ILE A 862 -29.51 -7.73 3.63
CA ILE A 862 -30.90 -7.42 3.97
C ILE A 862 -30.88 -6.29 4.99
N ARG A 863 -31.49 -5.14 4.65
CA ARG A 863 -31.68 -4.02 5.56
C ARG A 863 -33.14 -3.95 5.99
N MET A 864 -33.36 -4.13 7.27
CA MET A 864 -34.66 -4.16 7.96
C MET A 864 -34.82 -2.92 8.81
N ASN A 865 -35.99 -2.28 8.73
CA ASN A 865 -36.26 -1.13 9.56
C ASN A 865 -36.56 -1.59 11.02
N GLY A 866 -35.63 -1.26 11.90
CA GLY A 866 -35.81 -1.51 13.34
C GLY A 866 -36.59 -0.38 14.05
N SER A 867 -37.05 -0.64 15.24
CA SER A 867 -37.53 0.43 16.14
C SER A 867 -36.33 1.01 16.90
N LYS A 868 -36.26 2.34 16.98
CA LYS A 868 -35.26 3.05 17.78
C LYS A 868 -35.38 2.69 19.25
#